data_858659fc3f80c285ddbcc7158ee0b978
#
_entry.id   858659fc3f80c285ddbcc7158ee0b978
#
_cell.length_a   1.000
_cell.length_b   1.000
_cell.length_c   1.000
_cell.angle_alpha   90.00
_cell.angle_beta   90.00
_cell.angle_gamma   90.00
#
_symmetry.space_group_name_H-M   'P 1'
#
loop_
_entity.id
_entity.type
_entity.pdbx_description
1 polymer ?
#
loop_
_entity_poly.entity_id
_entity_poly.type
_entity_poly.pdbx_seq_one_letter_code
_entity_poly.pdbx_strand_id
1 'polypeptide(L)'
;MVPDGSRGGLLERDPELAAAAHAVDELVAGAAADGPVRGGILVYRGEAGIGKTTLLDAIHRTARDRCTVLRARGGETLTSVPFHVTRQLLQPALDRFDEEDVRLLFGGHFDLLAPALGLAPPPPPSAAPADPQGVRDGLAKLLGRLADRLRDRPPVLLVDDAHWADAESLAWLDAFTRLRQDRRLPALVVLAHRPLPEGPQRTGVPAVLAALADRAVVTLGLHALTPDATAALARDTLGGHADEPFCRELWSVTSGNPYETVELLAKARDRMLEPVATSASLLRGLGAEARGGGLVARLEELGVGPTRLAWTIAVLGADSTPDLLALLTGTSGAQVAEHTELLRQARIVTTEADRRAQTEPATGPAPGTDPAAPPTTPTGRAAHLEFAHPLIASAVYGAMSPAARTAMHGRAAWALTEAGHGPAAVSRHLLEVHPDEDEDVVDQLRAAAVEHLAVGAPDAARRCLERALAEPPGPDSYARVLYELGCASLLTAPAATVRHLSSALDLPGLDDGLRIDATYRLAQALAHNNQLRDAARVLAAEAVRTPPGTDRRRLQAANFMYEGFQAVEEDGPGRSRRLADLTAHFTGADNSERALLTVRGFDAMMRGEPADEVVRLCDLALVDGIPARGLGWTDATWGFEIPALTGIAYAFSDRPDQAGILFTEAVRAFEISGWSGAHLAFAHTLLGLVHRRRGNLPRAQHYLEEGLRLADRVGNGLPVHWDTACLLVDTLVARGRTAEARSVADQYSFGPPWPDAIVLPDGPSILGRLLLAEGRVEEAVATLEAAAEALVGRGRHHIVWAPWPLDLARALAPTDPDRAAALAAEARVHAERIGTPTALGEALRCAALVADPPESRRLLTEAVAHLAASPSRYEEARARLDLARVTGSPEALAEATALATTCGASLVTSDAVTARASSHPPE
;
A
#
# COMPACT_ATOMS: atom_id res chain seq x y z
N MET A 1 -22.83 35.98 4.85
CA MET A 1 -22.58 36.87 3.71
C MET A 1 -21.37 37.69 4.07
N VAL A 2 -20.21 37.37 3.55
CA VAL A 2 -19.15 38.34 3.36
C VAL A 2 -19.70 39.32 2.31
N PRO A 3 -19.67 40.61 2.49
CA PRO A 3 -20.15 41.55 1.49
C PRO A 3 -19.32 41.33 0.23
N ASP A 4 -19.97 41.01 -0.88
CA ASP A 4 -19.40 41.01 -2.22
C ASP A 4 -18.95 42.46 -2.46
N GLY A 5 -17.63 42.68 -2.58
CA GLY A 5 -17.09 43.95 -2.98
C GLY A 5 -16.06 44.62 -2.08
N SER A 6 -15.59 44.03 -0.99
CA SER A 6 -14.44 44.58 -0.27
C SER A 6 -13.12 44.15 -0.89
N ARG A 7 -12.30 45.09 -1.31
CA ARG A 7 -10.87 44.95 -1.70
C ARG A 7 -9.99 44.58 -0.49
N GLY A 8 -10.50 43.83 0.49
CA GLY A 8 -9.79 43.40 1.68
C GLY A 8 -9.09 42.07 1.40
N GLY A 9 -7.77 42.09 1.22
CA GLY A 9 -6.95 40.89 1.27
C GLY A 9 -7.12 40.17 2.61
N LEU A 10 -6.79 38.86 2.66
CA LEU A 10 -6.71 38.10 3.90
C LEU A 10 -5.71 38.80 4.83
N LEU A 11 -6.16 39.18 6.02
CA LEU A 11 -5.30 39.86 6.98
C LEU A 11 -4.28 38.92 7.57
N GLU A 12 -3.00 39.32 7.58
CA GLU A 12 -1.88 38.59 8.17
C GLU A 12 -1.72 37.15 7.64
N ARG A 13 -1.88 36.94 6.32
CA ARG A 13 -1.72 35.66 5.65
C ARG A 13 -0.80 35.73 4.45
N ASP A 14 0.02 36.77 4.35
CA ASP A 14 0.92 36.98 3.21
C ASP A 14 1.98 35.84 3.07
N PRO A 15 2.63 35.36 4.18
CA PRO A 15 3.58 34.26 4.07
C PRO A 15 2.94 32.97 3.58
N GLU A 16 1.74 32.64 4.06
CA GLU A 16 1.01 31.43 3.68
C GLU A 16 0.55 31.48 2.21
N LEU A 17 0.08 32.64 1.76
CA LEU A 17 -0.30 32.86 0.37
C LEU A 17 0.91 32.86 -0.56
N ALA A 18 2.04 33.46 -0.14
CA ALA A 18 3.27 33.45 -0.90
C ALA A 18 3.84 32.05 -1.10
N ALA A 19 3.82 31.20 -0.05
CA ALA A 19 4.24 29.81 -0.13
C ALA A 19 3.37 29.02 -1.12
N ALA A 20 2.05 29.21 -1.08
CA ALA A 20 1.14 28.57 -2.03
C ALA A 20 1.34 29.06 -3.47
N ALA A 21 1.49 30.37 -3.67
CA ALA A 21 1.73 30.96 -4.98
C ALA A 21 3.04 30.42 -5.59
N HIS A 22 4.11 30.36 -4.81
CA HIS A 22 5.40 29.81 -5.24
C HIS A 22 5.28 28.33 -5.65
N ALA A 23 4.58 27.51 -4.86
CA ALA A 23 4.38 26.09 -5.18
C ALA A 23 3.53 25.88 -6.45
N VAL A 24 2.53 26.76 -6.69
CA VAL A 24 1.75 26.78 -7.94
C VAL A 24 2.63 27.18 -9.11
N ASP A 25 3.49 28.19 -8.95
CA ASP A 25 4.41 28.63 -10.00
C ASP A 25 5.39 27.54 -10.39
N GLU A 26 5.96 26.83 -9.42
CA GLU A 26 6.84 25.68 -9.67
C GLU A 26 6.11 24.53 -10.39
N LEU A 27 4.87 24.22 -9.97
CA LEU A 27 4.04 23.21 -10.60
C LEU A 27 3.77 23.53 -12.08
N VAL A 28 3.34 24.76 -12.37
CA VAL A 28 3.03 25.22 -13.73
C VAL A 28 4.29 25.29 -14.60
N ALA A 29 5.40 25.81 -14.07
CA ALA A 29 6.67 25.87 -14.78
C ALA A 29 7.21 24.45 -15.09
N GLY A 30 7.04 23.52 -14.15
CA GLY A 30 7.41 22.12 -14.35
C GLY A 30 6.55 21.40 -15.38
N ALA A 31 5.27 21.74 -15.48
CA ALA A 31 4.35 21.19 -16.49
C ALA A 31 4.61 21.72 -17.91
N ALA A 32 5.03 22.98 -18.03
CA ALA A 32 5.36 23.60 -19.31
C ALA A 32 6.72 23.15 -19.89
N ALA A 33 7.65 22.69 -19.06
CA ALA A 33 8.92 22.13 -19.51
C ALA A 33 8.71 20.67 -19.97
N ASP A 34 9.46 20.19 -20.98
CA ASP A 34 9.44 18.76 -21.40
C ASP A 34 10.03 17.81 -20.33
N GLY A 35 10.16 18.29 -19.09
CA GLY A 35 10.63 17.58 -17.93
C GLY A 35 9.49 17.09 -17.02
N PRO A 36 9.80 16.28 -15.99
CA PRO A 36 8.82 15.83 -15.03
C PRO A 36 8.28 17.00 -14.19
N VAL A 37 6.95 17.06 -14.04
CA VAL A 37 6.23 18.08 -13.26
C VAL A 37 6.72 18.11 -11.79
N ARG A 38 6.91 19.31 -11.23
CA ARG A 38 7.42 19.54 -9.89
C ARG A 38 6.29 19.95 -8.93
N GLY A 39 5.46 19.01 -8.57
CA GLY A 39 4.51 19.17 -7.49
C GLY A 39 5.12 18.94 -6.11
N GLY A 40 4.31 19.11 -5.07
CA GLY A 40 4.74 18.96 -3.67
C GLY A 40 3.57 18.82 -2.71
N ILE A 41 3.87 18.91 -1.43
CA ILE A 41 2.89 18.93 -0.34
C ILE A 41 3.06 20.25 0.42
N LEU A 42 1.94 20.95 0.65
CA LEU A 42 1.85 22.06 1.58
C LEU A 42 0.90 21.69 2.72
N VAL A 43 1.26 22.01 3.94
CA VAL A 43 0.44 21.72 5.12
C VAL A 43 0.18 23.01 5.91
N TYR A 44 -1.09 23.32 6.15
CA TYR A 44 -1.54 24.41 7.00
C TYR A 44 -2.15 23.87 8.28
N ARG A 45 -1.58 24.22 9.42
CA ARG A 45 -2.06 23.84 10.75
C ARG A 45 -2.67 25.02 11.49
N GLY A 46 -3.81 24.81 12.16
CA GLY A 46 -4.38 25.87 12.99
C GLY A 46 -5.68 25.46 13.66
N GLU A 47 -6.01 26.19 14.72
CA GLU A 47 -7.21 25.95 15.51
C GLU A 47 -8.51 26.12 14.72
N ALA A 48 -9.63 25.72 15.32
CA ALA A 48 -10.95 25.97 14.74
C ALA A 48 -11.21 27.46 14.58
N GLY A 49 -11.80 27.87 13.44
CA GLY A 49 -12.13 29.27 13.19
C GLY A 49 -10.96 30.19 12.81
N ILE A 50 -9.72 29.67 12.73
CA ILE A 50 -8.49 30.44 12.45
C ILE A 50 -8.37 30.92 10.99
N GLY A 51 -9.27 30.48 10.10
CA GLY A 51 -9.31 30.93 8.72
C GLY A 51 -8.68 29.93 7.71
N LYS A 52 -8.53 28.64 8.05
CA LYS A 52 -8.00 27.60 7.13
C LYS A 52 -8.78 27.53 5.82
N THR A 53 -10.09 27.39 5.91
CA THR A 53 -11.00 27.32 4.73
C THR A 53 -10.87 28.57 3.86
N THR A 54 -10.83 29.76 4.47
CA THR A 54 -10.71 31.04 3.75
C THR A 54 -9.35 31.15 3.03
N LEU A 55 -8.29 30.62 3.64
CA LEU A 55 -6.97 30.54 3.01
C LEU A 55 -7.00 29.59 1.79
N LEU A 56 -7.60 28.39 1.93
CA LEU A 56 -7.75 27.46 0.81
C LEU A 56 -8.61 28.04 -0.31
N ASP A 57 -9.64 28.84 0.01
CA ASP A 57 -10.45 29.56 -0.98
C ASP A 57 -9.63 30.65 -1.71
N ALA A 58 -8.73 31.31 -1.04
CA ALA A 58 -7.82 32.27 -1.67
C ALA A 58 -6.83 31.55 -2.60
N ILE A 59 -6.26 30.43 -2.16
CA ILE A 59 -5.38 29.58 -3.00
C ILE A 59 -6.15 29.09 -4.23
N HIS A 60 -7.38 28.62 -4.06
CA HIS A 60 -8.23 28.21 -5.17
C HIS A 60 -8.40 29.35 -6.20
N ARG A 61 -8.75 30.57 -5.76
CA ARG A 61 -8.93 31.73 -6.65
C ARG A 61 -7.66 32.08 -7.42
N THR A 62 -6.50 31.97 -6.78
CA THR A 62 -5.21 32.26 -7.41
C THR A 62 -4.78 31.17 -8.40
N ALA A 63 -5.07 29.90 -8.09
CA ALA A 63 -4.64 28.76 -8.90
C ALA A 63 -5.60 28.43 -10.08
N ARG A 64 -6.91 28.71 -9.93
CA ARG A 64 -7.96 28.23 -10.86
C ARG A 64 -7.79 28.61 -12.32
N ASP A 65 -7.14 29.74 -12.62
CA ASP A 65 -6.95 30.20 -14.00
C ASP A 65 -5.81 29.46 -14.72
N ARG A 66 -4.87 28.86 -13.95
CA ARG A 66 -3.65 28.21 -14.41
C ARG A 66 -3.62 26.70 -14.14
N CYS A 67 -4.43 26.23 -13.21
CA CYS A 67 -4.45 24.84 -12.72
C CYS A 67 -5.86 24.27 -12.72
N THR A 68 -5.96 22.95 -12.72
CA THR A 68 -7.21 22.24 -12.39
C THR A 68 -7.26 22.03 -10.89
N VAL A 69 -8.10 22.81 -10.21
CA VAL A 69 -8.20 22.71 -8.74
C VAL A 69 -9.28 21.70 -8.37
N LEU A 70 -8.86 20.64 -7.65
CA LEU A 70 -9.70 19.57 -7.12
C LEU A 70 -9.84 19.79 -5.62
N ARG A 71 -11.07 19.81 -5.12
CA ARG A 71 -11.35 20.16 -3.72
C ARG A 71 -12.05 19.02 -3.00
N ALA A 72 -11.61 18.79 -1.78
CA ALA A 72 -12.28 17.87 -0.85
C ALA A 72 -12.29 18.45 0.55
N ARG A 73 -13.19 17.92 1.36
CA ARG A 73 -13.30 18.27 2.76
C ARG A 73 -13.56 17.04 3.61
N GLY A 74 -12.81 16.92 4.70
CA GLY A 74 -13.10 15.96 5.75
C GLY A 74 -14.38 16.31 6.50
N GLY A 75 -15.17 15.31 6.85
CA GLY A 75 -16.41 15.47 7.59
C GLY A 75 -16.41 14.66 8.88
N GLU A 76 -16.75 15.26 10.00
CA GLU A 76 -16.76 14.62 11.32
C GLU A 76 -17.60 13.33 11.34
N THR A 77 -18.77 13.34 10.70
CA THR A 77 -19.69 12.21 10.57
C THR A 77 -19.36 11.29 9.39
N LEU A 78 -18.34 11.59 8.59
CA LEU A 78 -17.99 10.89 7.35
C LEU A 78 -16.62 10.19 7.41
N THR A 79 -15.97 10.23 8.56
CA THR A 79 -14.67 9.55 8.80
C THR A 79 -14.73 8.04 8.62
N SER A 80 -15.92 7.46 8.71
CA SER A 80 -16.18 6.04 8.52
C SER A 80 -16.55 5.66 7.07
N VAL A 81 -16.71 6.63 6.17
CA VAL A 81 -17.05 6.36 4.76
C VAL A 81 -15.75 6.24 3.96
N PRO A 82 -15.33 5.03 3.55
CA PRO A 82 -14.07 4.85 2.86
C PRO A 82 -14.04 5.58 1.53
N PHE A 83 -12.87 6.11 1.19
CA PHE A 83 -12.61 6.89 -0.04
C PHE A 83 -13.49 8.14 -0.21
N HIS A 84 -14.10 8.66 0.86
CA HIS A 84 -14.96 9.84 0.79
C HIS A 84 -14.21 11.08 0.26
N VAL A 85 -13.03 11.39 0.82
CA VAL A 85 -12.19 12.49 0.35
C VAL A 85 -11.66 12.24 -1.06
N THR A 86 -11.28 11.00 -1.37
CA THR A 86 -10.83 10.60 -2.72
C THR A 86 -11.91 10.84 -3.77
N ARG A 87 -13.16 10.46 -3.47
CA ARG A 87 -14.31 10.69 -4.38
C ARG A 87 -14.52 12.18 -4.64
N GLN A 88 -14.53 12.99 -3.60
CA GLN A 88 -14.67 14.46 -3.75
C GLN A 88 -13.57 15.06 -4.64
N LEU A 89 -12.34 14.56 -4.54
CA LEU A 89 -11.23 15.02 -5.36
C LEU A 89 -11.36 14.56 -6.82
N LEU A 90 -11.64 13.31 -7.07
CA LEU A 90 -11.49 12.72 -8.38
C LEU A 90 -12.76 12.71 -9.22
N GLN A 91 -13.94 12.48 -8.64
CA GLN A 91 -15.19 12.41 -9.39
C GLN A 91 -15.47 13.68 -10.23
N PRO A 92 -15.37 14.93 -9.70
CA PRO A 92 -15.63 16.12 -10.49
C PRO A 92 -14.68 16.32 -11.68
N ALA A 93 -13.47 15.74 -11.59
CA ALA A 93 -12.52 15.76 -12.70
C ALA A 93 -12.86 14.71 -13.76
N LEU A 94 -13.31 13.53 -13.32
CA LEU A 94 -13.72 12.42 -14.19
C LEU A 94 -15.05 12.73 -14.92
N ASP A 95 -15.98 13.43 -14.29
CA ASP A 95 -17.26 13.86 -14.88
C ASP A 95 -17.09 14.76 -16.12
N ARG A 96 -15.88 15.25 -16.40
CA ARG A 96 -15.55 16.07 -17.58
C ARG A 96 -15.25 15.24 -18.82
N PHE A 97 -15.07 13.93 -18.67
CA PHE A 97 -14.72 13.00 -19.73
C PHE A 97 -15.92 12.10 -20.05
N ASP A 98 -15.99 11.63 -21.28
CA ASP A 98 -16.96 10.59 -21.63
C ASP A 98 -16.58 9.21 -21.07
N GLU A 99 -17.47 8.25 -21.19
CA GLU A 99 -17.27 6.90 -20.60
C GLU A 99 -16.05 6.18 -21.19
N GLU A 100 -15.76 6.39 -22.49
CA GLU A 100 -14.62 5.77 -23.17
C GLU A 100 -13.30 6.35 -22.67
N ASP A 101 -13.21 7.68 -22.59
CA ASP A 101 -12.04 8.39 -22.05
C ASP A 101 -11.82 8.03 -20.56
N VAL A 102 -12.89 7.92 -19.76
CA VAL A 102 -12.80 7.45 -18.37
C VAL A 102 -12.21 6.04 -18.31
N ARG A 103 -12.68 5.10 -19.11
CA ARG A 103 -12.13 3.73 -19.18
C ARG A 103 -10.66 3.73 -19.59
N LEU A 104 -10.27 4.58 -20.52
CA LEU A 104 -8.86 4.75 -20.93
C LEU A 104 -7.99 5.31 -19.78
N LEU A 105 -8.50 6.28 -19.01
CA LEU A 105 -7.81 6.82 -17.84
C LEU A 105 -7.57 5.75 -16.76
N PHE A 106 -8.54 4.88 -16.53
CA PHE A 106 -8.40 3.76 -15.59
C PHE A 106 -7.49 2.66 -16.14
N GLY A 107 -7.52 2.45 -17.46
CA GLY A 107 -6.84 1.31 -18.09
C GLY A 107 -7.34 -0.01 -17.51
N GLY A 108 -6.44 -0.98 -17.28
CA GLY A 108 -6.80 -2.28 -16.70
C GLY A 108 -7.28 -2.26 -15.24
N HIS A 109 -7.36 -1.08 -14.59
CA HIS A 109 -7.75 -0.97 -13.17
C HIS A 109 -9.21 -0.52 -13.00
N PHE A 110 -10.03 -0.46 -14.06
CA PHE A 110 -11.40 0.04 -13.96
C PHE A 110 -12.23 -0.75 -12.95
N ASP A 111 -12.27 -2.08 -13.08
CA ASP A 111 -13.07 -2.94 -12.22
C ASP A 111 -12.63 -2.92 -10.74
N LEU A 112 -11.36 -2.63 -10.49
CA LEU A 112 -10.81 -2.48 -9.15
C LEU A 112 -11.17 -1.14 -8.51
N LEU A 113 -11.11 -0.04 -9.27
CA LEU A 113 -11.20 1.33 -8.73
C LEU A 113 -12.58 1.94 -8.83
N ALA A 114 -13.36 1.59 -9.84
CA ALA A 114 -14.67 2.18 -10.08
C ALA A 114 -15.64 1.99 -8.89
N PRO A 115 -15.69 0.84 -8.21
CA PRO A 115 -16.49 0.69 -7.00
C PRO A 115 -16.03 1.58 -5.84
N ALA A 116 -14.72 1.69 -5.62
CA ALA A 116 -14.14 2.55 -4.59
C ALA A 116 -14.47 4.04 -4.82
N LEU A 117 -14.52 4.45 -6.09
CA LEU A 117 -14.89 5.81 -6.48
C LEU A 117 -16.41 6.02 -6.65
N GLY A 118 -17.25 5.00 -6.46
CA GLY A 118 -18.69 5.09 -6.64
C GLY A 118 -19.14 5.25 -8.09
N LEU A 119 -18.31 4.86 -9.06
CA LEU A 119 -18.60 4.87 -10.49
C LEU A 119 -19.20 3.54 -10.97
N ALA A 120 -19.12 2.49 -10.14
CA ALA A 120 -19.75 1.20 -10.34
C ALA A 120 -20.30 0.68 -9.01
N PRO A 121 -21.30 -0.23 -9.05
CA PRO A 121 -21.77 -0.87 -7.84
C PRO A 121 -20.64 -1.69 -7.17
N PRO A 122 -20.70 -1.92 -5.84
CA PRO A 122 -19.75 -2.76 -5.16
C PRO A 122 -19.76 -4.19 -5.74
N PRO A 123 -18.61 -4.89 -5.74
CA PRO A 123 -18.56 -6.29 -6.15
C PRO A 123 -19.49 -7.15 -5.31
N PRO A 124 -19.98 -8.30 -5.83
CA PRO A 124 -20.85 -9.18 -5.07
C PRO A 124 -20.13 -9.73 -3.82
N PRO A 125 -20.85 -10.09 -2.74
CA PRO A 125 -20.25 -10.60 -1.51
C PRO A 125 -19.36 -11.84 -1.66
N SER A 126 -19.52 -12.56 -2.77
CA SER A 126 -18.69 -13.72 -3.14
C SER A 126 -17.39 -13.35 -3.85
N ALA A 127 -17.17 -12.08 -4.17
CA ALA A 127 -15.93 -11.63 -4.77
C ALA A 127 -14.76 -11.69 -3.77
N ALA A 128 -13.57 -11.99 -4.26
CA ALA A 128 -12.38 -11.91 -3.44
C ALA A 128 -12.15 -10.48 -2.95
N PRO A 129 -11.66 -10.28 -1.72
CA PRO A 129 -11.29 -8.96 -1.22
C PRO A 129 -10.30 -8.26 -2.16
N ALA A 130 -10.50 -6.96 -2.40
CA ALA A 130 -9.56 -6.18 -3.17
C ALA A 130 -8.27 -5.92 -2.36
N ASP A 131 -7.11 -6.00 -3.02
CA ASP A 131 -5.84 -5.63 -2.37
C ASP A 131 -5.82 -4.12 -2.07
N PRO A 132 -5.74 -3.70 -0.79
CA PRO A 132 -5.72 -2.29 -0.42
C PRO A 132 -4.56 -1.52 -1.06
N GLN A 133 -3.39 -2.15 -1.21
CA GLN A 133 -2.24 -1.52 -1.85
C GLN A 133 -2.48 -1.36 -3.36
N GLY A 134 -3.12 -2.35 -3.99
CA GLY A 134 -3.52 -2.28 -5.39
C GLY A 134 -4.48 -1.14 -5.68
N VAL A 135 -5.46 -0.90 -4.80
CA VAL A 135 -6.37 0.24 -4.91
C VAL A 135 -5.60 1.56 -4.79
N ARG A 136 -4.72 1.72 -3.79
CA ARG A 136 -3.88 2.92 -3.61
C ARG A 136 -3.00 3.20 -4.83
N ASP A 137 -2.35 2.19 -5.35
CA ASP A 137 -1.47 2.30 -6.53
C ASP A 137 -2.25 2.58 -7.81
N GLY A 138 -3.40 1.95 -7.96
CA GLY A 138 -4.32 2.21 -9.05
C GLY A 138 -4.80 3.67 -9.05
N LEU A 139 -5.22 4.19 -7.89
CA LEU A 139 -5.60 5.60 -7.72
C LEU A 139 -4.43 6.56 -7.98
N ALA A 140 -3.22 6.21 -7.57
CA ALA A 140 -2.03 7.01 -7.86
C ALA A 140 -1.70 7.03 -9.36
N LYS A 141 -1.82 5.89 -10.05
CA LYS A 141 -1.68 5.80 -11.52
C LYS A 141 -2.79 6.58 -12.24
N LEU A 142 -4.03 6.51 -11.76
CA LEU A 142 -5.16 7.27 -12.29
C LEU A 142 -4.90 8.78 -12.19
N LEU A 143 -4.47 9.27 -11.03
CA LEU A 143 -4.11 10.68 -10.85
C LEU A 143 -2.93 11.09 -11.75
N GLY A 144 -1.94 10.22 -11.94
CA GLY A 144 -0.82 10.46 -12.87
C GLY A 144 -1.31 10.62 -14.31
N ARG A 145 -2.15 9.71 -14.81
CA ARG A 145 -2.74 9.80 -16.16
C ARG A 145 -3.66 11.01 -16.32
N LEU A 146 -4.42 11.33 -15.27
CA LEU A 146 -5.24 12.54 -15.25
C LEU A 146 -4.37 13.79 -15.33
N ALA A 147 -3.27 13.85 -14.63
CA ALA A 147 -2.30 14.95 -14.68
C ALA A 147 -1.65 15.08 -16.07
N ASP A 148 -1.32 13.96 -16.72
CA ASP A 148 -0.81 13.96 -18.10
C ASP A 148 -1.87 14.48 -19.10
N ARG A 149 -3.14 14.13 -18.90
CA ARG A 149 -4.25 14.62 -19.72
C ARG A 149 -4.55 16.10 -19.49
N LEU A 150 -4.29 16.58 -18.26
CA LEU A 150 -4.49 17.97 -17.83
C LEU A 150 -3.18 18.79 -17.83
N ARG A 151 -2.20 18.42 -18.65
CA ARG A 151 -0.84 18.99 -18.61
C ARG A 151 -0.84 20.53 -18.75
N ASP A 152 -1.73 21.09 -19.54
CA ASP A 152 -1.86 22.54 -19.72
C ASP A 152 -2.39 23.25 -18.45
N ARG A 153 -3.02 22.49 -17.57
CA ARG A 153 -3.59 22.96 -16.28
C ARG A 153 -3.37 21.91 -15.22
N PRO A 154 -2.15 21.77 -14.69
CA PRO A 154 -1.78 20.69 -13.79
C PRO A 154 -2.64 20.66 -12.52
N PRO A 155 -2.91 19.48 -11.92
CA PRO A 155 -3.83 19.35 -10.82
C PRO A 155 -3.27 19.90 -9.51
N VAL A 156 -4.12 20.63 -8.79
CA VAL A 156 -3.92 21.09 -7.40
C VAL A 156 -5.02 20.48 -6.55
N LEU A 157 -4.64 19.65 -5.58
CA LEU A 157 -5.56 18.98 -4.66
C LEU A 157 -5.63 19.78 -3.37
N LEU A 158 -6.81 20.32 -3.03
CA LEU A 158 -7.05 21.05 -1.78
C LEU A 158 -7.90 20.19 -0.86
N VAL A 159 -7.37 19.82 0.31
CA VAL A 159 -8.10 19.04 1.32
C VAL A 159 -8.27 19.89 2.57
N ASP A 160 -9.50 20.33 2.82
CA ASP A 160 -9.86 21.04 4.04
C ASP A 160 -10.26 20.06 5.15
N ASP A 161 -10.07 20.46 6.42
CA ASP A 161 -10.37 19.65 7.59
C ASP A 161 -9.84 18.19 7.49
N ALA A 162 -8.61 18.02 7.00
CA ALA A 162 -8.00 16.70 6.73
C ALA A 162 -7.95 15.80 7.99
N HIS A 163 -8.05 16.33 9.19
CA HIS A 163 -8.17 15.58 10.45
C HIS A 163 -9.50 14.80 10.56
N TRP A 164 -10.51 15.14 9.75
CA TRP A 164 -11.77 14.45 9.59
C TRP A 164 -11.86 13.66 8.26
N ALA A 165 -10.73 13.44 7.59
CA ALA A 165 -10.69 12.59 6.41
C ALA A 165 -10.78 11.10 6.79
N ASP A 166 -11.32 10.30 5.89
CA ASP A 166 -11.33 8.85 6.04
C ASP A 166 -9.91 8.24 5.91
N ALA A 167 -9.69 7.13 6.59
CA ALA A 167 -8.38 6.49 6.68
C ALA A 167 -7.85 6.04 5.32
N GLU A 168 -8.71 5.51 4.47
CA GLU A 168 -8.38 4.99 3.15
C GLU A 168 -7.90 6.10 2.20
N SER A 169 -8.59 7.25 2.19
CA SER A 169 -8.18 8.43 1.42
C SER A 169 -6.82 8.97 1.86
N LEU A 170 -6.59 9.06 3.17
CA LEU A 170 -5.30 9.51 3.69
C LEU A 170 -4.19 8.50 3.38
N ALA A 171 -4.46 7.20 3.50
CA ALA A 171 -3.51 6.15 3.15
C ALA A 171 -3.15 6.20 1.64
N TRP A 172 -4.11 6.51 0.76
CA TRP A 172 -3.84 6.76 -0.64
C TRP A 172 -2.95 7.99 -0.86
N LEU A 173 -3.26 9.13 -0.23
CA LEU A 173 -2.44 10.34 -0.34
C LEU A 173 -1.02 10.10 0.20
N ASP A 174 -0.88 9.36 1.28
CA ASP A 174 0.42 8.96 1.83
C ASP A 174 1.21 8.11 0.84
N ALA A 175 0.58 7.05 0.28
CA ALA A 175 1.19 6.21 -0.73
C ALA A 175 1.57 7.00 -2.00
N PHE A 176 0.67 7.86 -2.49
CA PHE A 176 0.93 8.71 -3.65
C PHE A 176 2.14 9.64 -3.44
N THR A 177 2.28 10.19 -2.25
CA THR A 177 3.38 11.12 -1.94
C THR A 177 4.73 10.42 -1.69
N ARG A 178 4.72 9.14 -1.30
CA ARG A 178 5.93 8.30 -1.18
C ARG A 178 6.56 7.95 -2.53
N LEU A 179 5.78 7.92 -3.61
CA LEU A 179 6.30 7.68 -4.97
C LEU A 179 7.34 8.72 -5.43
N ARG A 180 7.58 9.74 -4.60
CA ARG A 180 8.41 10.90 -4.92
C ARG A 180 9.92 10.71 -4.77
N GLN A 181 10.45 9.71 -4.07
CA GLN A 181 11.90 9.67 -3.79
C GLN A 181 12.77 9.69 -5.05
N ASP A 182 12.21 9.25 -6.23
CA ASP A 182 12.90 9.33 -7.52
C ASP A 182 12.07 9.99 -8.67
N ARG A 183 10.79 10.27 -8.46
CA ARG A 183 9.92 10.88 -9.49
C ARG A 183 9.14 12.05 -8.88
N ARG A 184 9.15 13.19 -9.54
CA ARG A 184 8.44 14.40 -9.14
C ARG A 184 6.94 14.17 -9.17
N LEU A 185 6.21 14.60 -8.12
CA LEU A 185 4.75 14.47 -8.06
C LEU A 185 4.11 15.24 -9.20
N PRO A 186 3.17 14.63 -9.96
CA PRO A 186 2.48 15.32 -11.05
C PRO A 186 1.38 16.28 -10.55
N ALA A 187 1.30 16.56 -9.26
CA ALA A 187 0.27 17.38 -8.61
C ALA A 187 0.80 18.12 -7.38
N LEU A 188 0.17 19.23 -7.03
CA LEU A 188 0.36 19.90 -5.74
C LEU A 188 -0.75 19.45 -4.78
N VAL A 189 -0.37 18.96 -3.60
CA VAL A 189 -1.30 18.57 -2.53
C VAL A 189 -1.24 19.62 -1.41
N VAL A 190 -2.37 20.21 -1.09
CA VAL A 190 -2.50 21.22 -0.03
C VAL A 190 -3.45 20.67 1.03
N LEU A 191 -2.95 20.48 2.25
CA LEU A 191 -3.72 19.95 3.37
C LEU A 191 -3.92 21.02 4.43
N ALA A 192 -5.14 21.14 4.95
CA ALA A 192 -5.43 21.96 6.12
C ALA A 192 -6.01 21.09 7.24
N HIS A 193 -5.43 21.16 8.44
CA HIS A 193 -5.91 20.39 9.59
C HIS A 193 -5.73 21.13 10.91
N ARG A 194 -6.40 20.64 11.97
CA ARG A 194 -6.19 21.13 13.35
C ARG A 194 -4.86 20.62 13.90
N PRO A 195 -4.30 21.22 14.96
CA PRO A 195 -3.15 20.68 15.65
C PRO A 195 -3.38 19.21 16.01
N LEU A 196 -2.35 18.37 15.76
CA LEU A 196 -2.43 16.94 16.08
C LEU A 196 -2.08 16.71 17.56
N PRO A 197 -2.63 15.66 18.20
CA PRO A 197 -2.25 15.28 19.54
C PRO A 197 -0.73 15.11 19.67
N GLU A 198 -0.15 15.60 20.75
CA GLU A 198 1.27 15.42 21.06
C GLU A 198 1.51 14.02 21.66
N GLY A 199 2.62 13.37 21.26
CA GLY A 199 3.07 12.10 21.84
C GLY A 199 3.72 11.15 20.82
N PRO A 200 4.58 10.24 21.29
CA PRO A 200 5.33 9.32 20.42
C PRO A 200 4.47 8.17 19.86
N GLN A 201 3.26 7.94 20.38
CA GLN A 201 2.37 6.84 19.96
C GLN A 201 1.15 7.38 19.19
N ARG A 202 1.41 8.08 18.08
CA ARG A 202 0.34 8.44 17.14
C ARG A 202 -0.05 7.22 16.33
N THR A 203 -1.33 6.90 16.26
CA THR A 203 -1.90 5.83 15.43
C THR A 203 -3.02 6.37 14.55
N GLY A 204 -3.37 5.64 13.48
CA GLY A 204 -4.47 6.02 12.59
C GLY A 204 -4.24 7.35 11.86
N VAL A 205 -5.32 8.12 11.67
CA VAL A 205 -5.32 9.40 10.93
C VAL A 205 -4.25 10.39 11.41
N PRO A 206 -4.05 10.63 12.74
CA PRO A 206 -2.99 11.52 13.19
C PRO A 206 -1.58 11.10 12.79
N ALA A 207 -1.30 9.79 12.75
CA ALA A 207 0.01 9.28 12.33
C ALA A 207 0.26 9.54 10.83
N VAL A 208 -0.75 9.30 10.00
CA VAL A 208 -0.66 9.52 8.54
C VAL A 208 -0.50 11.01 8.24
N LEU A 209 -1.25 11.89 8.90
CA LEU A 209 -1.11 13.34 8.73
C LEU A 209 0.26 13.86 9.19
N ALA A 210 0.82 13.31 10.27
CA ALA A 210 2.17 13.64 10.70
C ALA A 210 3.20 13.22 9.64
N ALA A 211 3.10 12.00 9.11
CA ALA A 211 3.98 11.50 8.05
C ALA A 211 3.87 12.33 6.75
N LEU A 212 2.68 12.81 6.39
CA LEU A 212 2.48 13.73 5.26
C LEU A 212 3.13 15.10 5.53
N ALA A 213 3.00 15.62 6.77
CA ALA A 213 3.61 16.88 7.18
C ALA A 213 5.15 16.82 7.20
N ASP A 214 5.73 15.68 7.59
CA ASP A 214 7.18 15.45 7.58
C ASP A 214 7.77 15.46 6.15
N ARG A 215 6.97 15.08 5.15
CA ARG A 215 7.34 15.13 3.72
C ARG A 215 6.93 16.41 3.02
N ALA A 216 6.23 17.31 3.69
CA ALA A 216 5.79 18.57 3.11
C ALA A 216 6.99 19.46 2.74
N VAL A 217 6.86 20.17 1.62
CA VAL A 217 7.83 21.22 1.23
C VAL A 217 7.83 22.33 2.28
N VAL A 218 6.61 22.70 2.74
CA VAL A 218 6.41 23.70 3.79
C VAL A 218 5.23 23.28 4.67
N THR A 219 5.43 23.40 5.97
CA THR A 219 4.37 23.30 6.99
C THR A 219 4.26 24.62 7.72
N LEU A 220 3.10 25.27 7.64
CA LEU A 220 2.84 26.59 8.24
C LEU A 220 1.75 26.50 9.31
N GLY A 221 2.03 27.11 10.46
CA GLY A 221 1.06 27.30 11.54
C GLY A 221 0.29 28.61 11.37
N LEU A 222 -1.04 28.52 11.30
CA LEU A 222 -1.89 29.71 11.26
C LEU A 222 -2.11 30.25 12.69
N HIS A 223 -1.87 31.51 12.88
CA HIS A 223 -2.02 32.20 14.16
C HIS A 223 -3.26 33.07 14.21
N ALA A 224 -3.71 33.40 15.40
CA ALA A 224 -4.78 34.38 15.64
C ALA A 224 -4.37 35.76 15.12
N LEU A 225 -5.34 36.57 14.75
CA LEU A 225 -5.12 37.94 14.32
C LEU A 225 -4.54 38.79 15.47
N THR A 226 -3.62 39.66 15.13
CA THR A 226 -3.12 40.65 16.08
C THR A 226 -4.22 41.65 16.47
N PRO A 227 -4.03 42.41 17.58
CA PRO A 227 -4.95 43.52 17.92
C PRO A 227 -5.14 44.49 16.76
N ASP A 228 -4.08 44.80 16.01
CA ASP A 228 -4.10 45.76 14.89
C ASP A 228 -4.91 45.20 13.70
N ALA A 229 -4.75 43.91 13.37
CA ALA A 229 -5.52 43.25 12.31
C ALA A 229 -7.01 43.14 12.71
N THR A 230 -7.29 42.82 13.98
CA THR A 230 -8.66 42.81 14.53
C THR A 230 -9.31 44.19 14.46
N ALA A 231 -8.56 45.24 14.78
CA ALA A 231 -9.03 46.62 14.67
C ALA A 231 -9.28 47.04 13.21
N ALA A 232 -8.40 46.61 12.28
CA ALA A 232 -8.61 46.83 10.85
C ALA A 232 -9.91 46.18 10.37
N LEU A 233 -10.16 44.92 10.77
CA LEU A 233 -11.38 44.18 10.43
C LEU A 233 -12.64 44.85 11.01
N ALA A 234 -12.57 45.37 12.24
CA ALA A 234 -13.66 46.08 12.87
C ALA A 234 -14.00 47.36 12.13
N ARG A 235 -12.98 48.16 11.73
CA ARG A 235 -13.15 49.38 10.96
C ARG A 235 -13.71 49.15 9.57
N ASP A 236 -13.27 48.10 8.92
CA ASP A 236 -13.80 47.70 7.59
C ASP A 236 -15.28 47.26 7.69
N THR A 237 -15.67 46.53 8.73
CA THR A 237 -17.00 45.94 8.87
C THR A 237 -18.04 46.92 9.40
N LEU A 238 -17.68 47.76 10.37
CA LEU A 238 -18.59 48.71 11.08
C LEU A 238 -18.44 50.15 10.61
N GLY A 239 -17.57 50.41 9.63
CA GLY A 239 -17.21 51.75 9.17
C GLY A 239 -16.06 52.37 9.97
N GLY A 240 -15.36 53.33 9.39
CA GLY A 240 -14.08 53.85 9.89
C GLY A 240 -14.08 54.50 11.28
N HIS A 241 -15.16 54.42 12.06
CA HIS A 241 -15.37 55.08 13.34
C HIS A 241 -15.14 54.19 14.57
N ALA A 242 -14.70 52.91 14.38
CA ALA A 242 -14.41 52.04 15.52
C ALA A 242 -13.21 52.56 16.32
N ASP A 243 -13.50 52.93 17.60
CA ASP A 243 -12.48 53.47 18.48
C ASP A 243 -11.54 52.39 19.06
N GLU A 244 -10.41 52.84 19.58
CA GLU A 244 -9.36 51.95 20.08
C GLU A 244 -9.81 51.09 21.28
N PRO A 245 -10.56 51.61 22.28
CA PRO A 245 -11.08 50.79 23.38
C PRO A 245 -12.04 49.72 22.92
N PHE A 246 -12.92 49.98 21.95
CA PHE A 246 -13.83 49.00 21.37
C PHE A 246 -13.05 47.87 20.63
N CYS A 247 -12.09 48.27 19.81
CA CYS A 247 -11.26 47.31 19.10
C CYS A 247 -10.44 46.42 20.03
N ARG A 248 -9.89 46.97 21.10
CA ARG A 248 -9.12 46.22 22.11
C ARG A 248 -10.00 45.24 22.87
N GLU A 249 -11.22 45.65 23.24
CA GLU A 249 -12.17 44.76 23.87
C GLU A 249 -12.63 43.64 22.93
N LEU A 250 -12.88 43.94 21.65
CA LEU A 250 -13.20 42.96 20.63
C LEU A 250 -12.11 41.89 20.54
N TRP A 251 -10.84 42.30 20.45
CA TRP A 251 -9.70 41.38 20.45
C TRP A 251 -9.61 40.57 21.76
N SER A 252 -9.83 41.19 22.91
CA SER A 252 -9.81 40.53 24.22
C SER A 252 -10.87 39.42 24.32
N VAL A 253 -12.07 39.66 23.78
CA VAL A 253 -13.19 38.72 23.80
C VAL A 253 -12.98 37.55 22.84
N THR A 254 -12.41 37.81 21.67
CA THR A 254 -12.24 36.81 20.60
C THR A 254 -10.85 36.17 20.59
N SER A 255 -9.91 36.68 21.42
CA SER A 255 -8.49 36.33 21.40
C SER A 255 -7.90 36.37 19.98
N GLY A 256 -8.43 37.23 19.12
CA GLY A 256 -8.04 37.39 17.73
C GLY A 256 -8.49 36.23 16.81
N ASN A 257 -9.38 35.33 17.24
CA ASN A 257 -9.93 34.29 16.37
C ASN A 257 -10.76 34.93 15.24
N PRO A 258 -10.39 34.79 13.96
CA PRO A 258 -11.06 35.45 12.84
C PRO A 258 -12.55 35.16 12.76
N TYR A 259 -12.95 33.89 12.96
CA TYR A 259 -14.36 33.51 12.91
C TYR A 259 -15.18 34.17 14.03
N GLU A 260 -14.69 34.08 15.27
CA GLU A 260 -15.37 34.70 16.42
C GLU A 260 -15.44 36.22 16.27
N THR A 261 -14.39 36.83 15.71
CA THR A 261 -14.34 38.27 15.44
C THR A 261 -15.40 38.69 14.41
N VAL A 262 -15.49 37.98 13.27
CA VAL A 262 -16.49 38.26 12.23
C VAL A 262 -17.92 38.07 12.75
N GLU A 263 -18.17 37.00 13.50
CA GLU A 263 -19.49 36.71 14.09
C GLU A 263 -19.89 37.75 15.11
N LEU A 264 -18.97 38.18 15.98
CA LEU A 264 -19.22 39.21 16.99
C LEU A 264 -19.47 40.60 16.35
N LEU A 265 -18.73 40.90 15.29
CA LEU A 265 -18.95 42.15 14.50
C LEU A 265 -20.30 42.13 13.77
N ALA A 266 -20.70 40.98 13.21
CA ALA A 266 -22.02 40.81 12.60
C ALA A 266 -23.14 41.06 13.61
N LYS A 267 -23.05 40.47 14.81
CA LYS A 267 -24.02 40.73 15.92
C LYS A 267 -24.04 42.16 16.38
N ALA A 268 -22.87 42.80 16.51
CA ALA A 268 -22.77 44.21 16.88
C ALA A 268 -23.48 45.10 15.85
N ARG A 269 -23.29 44.78 14.54
CA ARG A 269 -23.98 45.51 13.45
C ARG A 269 -25.49 45.25 13.45
N ASP A 270 -25.93 44.01 13.63
CA ASP A 270 -27.37 43.67 13.62
C ASP A 270 -28.09 44.32 14.82
N ARG A 271 -27.39 44.55 15.94
CA ARG A 271 -27.90 45.30 17.10
C ARG A 271 -27.67 46.81 17.00
N MET A 272 -27.16 47.30 15.87
CA MET A 272 -26.83 48.72 15.63
C MET A 272 -25.97 49.32 16.75
N LEU A 273 -25.04 48.57 17.28
CA LEU A 273 -24.10 49.03 18.30
C LEU A 273 -23.11 50.04 17.69
N GLU A 274 -23.05 51.25 18.29
CA GLU A 274 -21.99 52.19 17.94
C GLU A 274 -20.64 51.65 18.38
N PRO A 275 -19.59 51.59 17.51
CA PRO A 275 -18.30 50.97 17.84
C PRO A 275 -17.40 51.91 18.64
N VAL A 276 -17.87 52.32 19.84
CA VAL A 276 -17.21 53.25 20.76
C VAL A 276 -17.00 52.64 22.14
N ALA A 277 -16.13 53.23 22.93
CA ALA A 277 -15.75 52.81 24.28
C ALA A 277 -16.93 52.46 25.19
N THR A 278 -18.02 53.22 25.13
CA THR A 278 -19.22 52.98 25.95
C THR A 278 -19.93 51.66 25.63
N SER A 279 -19.82 51.19 24.40
CA SER A 279 -20.38 49.91 23.91
C SER A 279 -19.45 48.72 24.15
N ALA A 280 -18.18 48.94 24.51
CA ALA A 280 -17.17 47.85 24.63
C ALA A 280 -17.59 46.79 25.67
N SER A 281 -18.21 47.20 26.77
CA SER A 281 -18.65 46.24 27.81
C SER A 281 -19.76 45.29 27.32
N LEU A 282 -20.54 45.69 26.33
CA LEU A 282 -21.61 44.88 25.75
C LEU A 282 -21.05 43.76 24.89
N LEU A 283 -19.83 43.91 24.34
CA LEU A 283 -19.17 42.86 23.53
C LEU A 283 -18.93 41.58 24.32
N ARG A 284 -18.67 41.65 25.62
CA ARG A 284 -18.49 40.43 26.46
C ARG A 284 -19.77 39.60 26.54
N GLY A 285 -20.92 40.27 26.71
CA GLY A 285 -22.21 39.58 26.68
C GLY A 285 -22.51 38.93 25.32
N LEU A 286 -22.27 39.69 24.24
CA LEU A 286 -22.43 39.19 22.87
C LEU A 286 -21.44 38.07 22.53
N GLY A 287 -20.23 38.13 23.04
CA GLY A 287 -19.21 37.09 22.84
C GLY A 287 -19.56 35.75 23.51
N ALA A 288 -20.22 35.81 24.67
CA ALA A 288 -20.73 34.59 25.31
C ALA A 288 -21.87 33.94 24.50
N GLU A 289 -22.72 34.76 23.90
CA GLU A 289 -23.76 34.31 22.95
C GLU A 289 -23.15 33.79 21.61
N ALA A 290 -22.00 34.30 21.17
CA ALA A 290 -21.34 33.90 19.92
C ALA A 290 -20.68 32.54 20.02
N ARG A 291 -20.13 32.13 21.14
CA ARG A 291 -19.39 30.88 21.40
C ARG A 291 -20.24 29.63 21.49
N GLY A 292 -21.39 29.54 20.84
CA GLY A 292 -22.22 28.35 20.72
C GLY A 292 -23.65 28.43 21.18
N GLY A 293 -24.05 29.44 21.90
CA GLY A 293 -25.46 29.66 22.33
C GLY A 293 -26.34 30.24 21.21
N GLY A 294 -25.77 31.05 20.34
CA GLY A 294 -26.54 31.83 19.37
C GLY A 294 -27.15 31.01 18.21
N LEU A 295 -26.48 29.95 17.72
CA LEU A 295 -27.04 29.10 16.68
C LEU A 295 -28.15 28.21 17.21
N VAL A 296 -27.95 27.64 18.40
CA VAL A 296 -28.96 26.76 19.04
C VAL A 296 -30.21 27.54 19.36
N ALA A 297 -30.06 28.74 20.00
CA ALA A 297 -31.19 29.64 20.26
C ALA A 297 -31.91 30.03 18.96
N ARG A 298 -31.19 30.31 17.88
CA ARG A 298 -31.76 30.67 16.60
C ARG A 298 -32.50 29.51 15.92
N LEU A 299 -32.03 28.27 16.10
CA LEU A 299 -32.76 27.07 15.66
C LEU A 299 -34.03 26.88 16.50
N GLU A 300 -33.96 27.09 17.80
CA GLU A 300 -35.13 27.03 18.70
C GLU A 300 -36.18 28.09 18.36
N GLU A 301 -35.77 29.31 17.98
CA GLU A 301 -36.65 30.37 17.50
C GLU A 301 -37.40 30.00 16.20
N LEU A 302 -36.78 29.23 15.31
CA LEU A 302 -37.43 28.71 14.08
C LEU A 302 -38.48 27.64 14.36
N GLY A 303 -38.49 27.09 15.57
CA GLY A 303 -39.45 26.09 16.02
C GLY A 303 -38.98 24.65 15.89
N VAL A 304 -39.78 23.72 16.43
CA VAL A 304 -39.44 22.30 16.56
C VAL A 304 -39.23 21.59 15.21
N GLY A 305 -40.02 21.94 14.18
CA GLY A 305 -39.92 21.34 12.86
C GLY A 305 -38.56 21.59 12.17
N PRO A 306 -38.20 22.86 11.95
CA PRO A 306 -36.90 23.23 11.36
C PRO A 306 -35.73 22.71 12.18
N THR A 307 -35.79 22.76 13.53
CA THR A 307 -34.73 22.22 14.40
C THR A 307 -34.53 20.71 14.21
N ARG A 308 -35.63 19.94 14.17
CA ARG A 308 -35.57 18.49 13.91
C ARG A 308 -34.98 18.19 12.53
N LEU A 309 -35.38 18.97 11.51
CA LEU A 309 -34.82 18.82 10.16
C LEU A 309 -33.33 19.10 10.14
N ALA A 310 -32.85 20.16 10.80
CA ALA A 310 -31.43 20.47 10.89
C ALA A 310 -30.65 19.35 11.58
N TRP A 311 -31.17 18.76 12.67
CA TRP A 311 -30.57 17.60 13.32
C TRP A 311 -30.50 16.38 12.40
N THR A 312 -31.56 16.15 11.62
CA THR A 312 -31.61 15.03 10.66
C THR A 312 -30.59 15.21 9.56
N ILE A 313 -30.44 16.41 9.02
CA ILE A 313 -29.39 16.75 8.03
C ILE A 313 -27.99 16.54 8.63
N ALA A 314 -27.78 16.93 9.90
CA ALA A 314 -26.50 16.77 10.58
C ALA A 314 -26.10 15.28 10.75
N VAL A 315 -27.06 14.42 10.96
CA VAL A 315 -26.86 12.95 11.07
C VAL A 315 -26.71 12.29 9.72
N LEU A 316 -27.57 12.59 8.74
CA LEU A 316 -27.53 11.96 7.41
C LEU A 316 -26.34 12.47 6.56
N GLY A 317 -25.91 13.70 6.75
CA GLY A 317 -24.84 14.29 5.93
C GLY A 317 -25.15 14.21 4.42
N ALA A 318 -24.30 13.54 3.67
CA ALA A 318 -24.42 13.42 2.21
C ALA A 318 -25.67 12.62 1.73
N ASP A 319 -26.28 11.82 2.60
CA ASP A 319 -27.49 11.05 2.25
C ASP A 319 -28.79 11.82 2.51
N SER A 320 -28.71 13.13 2.77
CA SER A 320 -29.87 14.01 3.04
C SER A 320 -30.75 14.21 1.79
N THR A 321 -31.47 13.16 1.39
CA THR A 321 -32.49 13.26 0.33
C THR A 321 -33.85 13.68 0.90
N PRO A 322 -34.72 14.39 0.14
CA PRO A 322 -36.02 14.79 0.62
C PRO A 322 -36.86 13.65 1.20
N ASP A 323 -36.78 12.46 0.58
CA ASP A 323 -37.54 11.28 1.00
C ASP A 323 -37.04 10.71 2.35
N LEU A 324 -35.74 10.59 2.53
CA LEU A 324 -35.15 10.18 3.80
C LEU A 324 -35.41 11.21 4.91
N LEU A 325 -35.32 12.50 4.59
CA LEU A 325 -35.66 13.58 5.52
C LEU A 325 -37.12 13.52 5.95
N ALA A 326 -38.07 13.28 5.02
CA ALA A 326 -39.47 13.11 5.33
C ALA A 326 -39.72 11.89 6.23
N LEU A 327 -39.09 10.76 5.91
CA LEU A 327 -39.20 9.52 6.67
C LEU A 327 -38.69 9.68 8.10
N LEU A 328 -37.50 10.26 8.27
CA LEU A 328 -36.85 10.44 9.58
C LEU A 328 -37.50 11.52 10.43
N THR A 329 -37.97 12.59 9.84
CA THR A 329 -38.67 13.66 10.60
C THR A 329 -40.13 13.29 10.89
N GLY A 330 -40.70 12.31 10.18
CA GLY A 330 -42.14 11.94 10.27
C GLY A 330 -43.02 13.03 9.72
N THR A 331 -42.55 13.78 8.70
CA THR A 331 -43.28 14.92 8.09
C THR A 331 -43.50 14.67 6.62
N SER A 332 -44.47 15.38 6.02
CA SER A 332 -44.69 15.30 4.58
C SER A 332 -43.56 15.99 3.79
N GLY A 333 -43.34 15.61 2.53
CA GLY A 333 -42.38 16.27 1.65
C GLY A 333 -42.61 17.78 1.51
N ALA A 334 -43.87 18.24 1.56
CA ALA A 334 -44.24 19.67 1.55
C ALA A 334 -43.71 20.38 2.81
N GLN A 335 -43.85 19.76 3.98
CA GLN A 335 -43.35 20.31 5.24
C GLN A 335 -41.80 20.28 5.28
N VAL A 336 -41.14 19.26 4.71
CA VAL A 336 -39.68 19.25 4.54
C VAL A 336 -39.23 20.43 3.68
N ALA A 337 -39.92 20.69 2.56
CA ALA A 337 -39.60 21.83 1.71
C ALA A 337 -39.79 23.19 2.42
N GLU A 338 -40.88 23.36 3.19
CA GLU A 338 -41.17 24.54 4.01
C GLU A 338 -40.06 24.76 5.06
N HIS A 339 -39.73 23.73 5.85
CA HIS A 339 -38.70 23.80 6.86
C HIS A 339 -37.30 24.04 6.25
N THR A 340 -37.03 23.45 5.08
CA THR A 340 -35.78 23.72 4.34
C THR A 340 -35.67 25.19 3.95
N GLU A 341 -36.76 25.79 3.48
CA GLU A 341 -36.77 27.20 3.11
C GLU A 341 -36.54 28.11 4.34
N LEU A 342 -37.13 27.79 5.49
CA LEU A 342 -36.87 28.51 6.74
C LEU A 342 -35.41 28.43 7.15
N LEU A 343 -34.79 27.21 7.07
CA LEU A 343 -33.37 27.02 7.38
C LEU A 343 -32.47 27.73 6.38
N ARG A 344 -32.88 27.80 5.09
CA ARG A 344 -32.15 28.51 4.05
C ARG A 344 -32.21 30.02 4.24
N GLN A 345 -33.38 30.60 4.58
CA GLN A 345 -33.52 32.00 4.92
C GLN A 345 -32.73 32.40 6.16
N ALA A 346 -32.67 31.48 7.13
CA ALA A 346 -31.83 31.60 8.30
C ALA A 346 -30.33 31.38 8.03
N ARG A 347 -29.94 31.05 6.78
CA ARG A 347 -28.56 30.77 6.38
C ARG A 347 -27.92 29.62 7.14
N ILE A 348 -28.70 28.66 7.54
CA ILE A 348 -28.23 27.44 8.22
C ILE A 348 -27.90 26.37 7.20
N VAL A 349 -28.76 26.19 6.18
CA VAL A 349 -28.51 25.23 5.08
C VAL A 349 -28.41 25.95 3.74
N THR A 350 -27.82 25.29 2.76
CA THR A 350 -27.69 25.74 1.37
C THR A 350 -27.96 24.59 0.43
N THR A 351 -28.39 24.89 -0.79
CA THR A 351 -28.53 23.91 -1.85
C THR A 351 -27.31 23.95 -2.78
N GLU A 352 -27.10 22.88 -3.55
CA GLU A 352 -26.06 22.87 -4.57
C GLU A 352 -26.27 23.99 -5.63
N ALA A 353 -27.53 24.32 -5.91
CA ALA A 353 -27.88 25.42 -6.80
C ALA A 353 -27.45 26.79 -6.23
N ASP A 354 -27.65 27.03 -4.93
CA ASP A 354 -27.21 28.27 -4.26
C ASP A 354 -25.68 28.43 -4.31
N ARG A 355 -24.95 27.33 -4.18
CA ARG A 355 -23.48 27.33 -4.28
C ARG A 355 -22.95 27.60 -5.67
N ARG A 356 -23.58 27.01 -6.71
CA ARG A 356 -23.22 27.28 -8.10
C ARG A 356 -23.47 28.74 -8.45
N ALA A 357 -24.61 29.31 -8.02
CA ALA A 357 -24.92 30.73 -8.21
C ALA A 357 -23.92 31.67 -7.50
N GLN A 358 -23.28 31.25 -6.45
CA GLN A 358 -22.26 32.01 -5.72
C GLN A 358 -20.84 31.86 -6.30
N THR A 359 -20.55 30.81 -7.07
CA THR A 359 -19.23 30.52 -7.64
C THR A 359 -19.09 30.92 -9.10
N GLU A 360 -20.18 31.06 -9.85
CA GLU A 360 -20.14 31.52 -11.25
C GLU A 360 -20.58 33.01 -11.33
N PRO A 361 -19.70 33.93 -11.81
CA PRO A 361 -20.17 35.23 -12.27
C PRO A 361 -21.10 35.01 -13.47
N ALA A 362 -22.21 35.73 -13.51
CA ALA A 362 -23.17 35.70 -14.61
C ALA A 362 -22.48 35.91 -15.97
N THR A 363 -21.99 34.86 -16.57
CA THR A 363 -21.61 34.87 -17.98
C THR A 363 -22.90 34.75 -18.77
N GLY A 364 -23.18 35.78 -19.56
CA GLY A 364 -24.33 35.81 -20.46
C GLY A 364 -24.36 34.58 -21.38
N PRO A 365 -25.53 34.24 -21.97
CA PRO A 365 -25.70 33.04 -22.77
C PRO A 365 -24.66 32.96 -23.90
N ALA A 366 -24.03 31.81 -24.05
CA ALA A 366 -23.09 31.53 -25.13
C ALA A 366 -23.78 31.81 -26.48
N PRO A 367 -23.12 32.46 -27.43
CA PRO A 367 -23.70 32.75 -28.72
C PRO A 367 -23.87 31.43 -29.51
N GLY A 368 -25.14 31.00 -29.69
CA GLY A 368 -25.47 29.86 -30.58
C GLY A 368 -26.53 28.88 -30.07
N THR A 369 -27.14 29.08 -28.89
CA THR A 369 -28.27 28.25 -28.43
C THR A 369 -29.59 28.76 -28.91
N ASP A 370 -30.34 27.90 -29.64
CA ASP A 370 -31.69 28.13 -30.11
C ASP A 370 -32.66 28.33 -28.91
N PRO A 371 -33.36 29.48 -28.79
CA PRO A 371 -34.25 29.76 -27.67
C PRO A 371 -35.53 28.90 -27.63
N ALA A 372 -35.72 27.95 -28.56
CA ALA A 372 -36.89 27.10 -28.64
C ALA A 372 -36.69 25.64 -28.15
N ALA A 373 -35.49 25.24 -27.69
CA ALA A 373 -35.30 23.92 -27.12
C ALA A 373 -35.78 23.89 -25.66
N PRO A 374 -36.61 22.94 -25.24
CA PRO A 374 -36.97 22.79 -23.85
C PRO A 374 -35.71 22.46 -23.02
N PRO A 375 -35.60 23.00 -21.78
CA PRO A 375 -34.48 22.73 -20.95
C PRO A 375 -34.35 21.21 -20.70
N THR A 376 -33.29 20.62 -21.20
CA THR A 376 -32.92 19.24 -20.84
C THR A 376 -32.55 19.23 -19.35
N THR A 377 -33.52 18.85 -18.52
CA THR A 377 -33.29 18.53 -17.12
C THR A 377 -32.23 17.42 -17.05
N PRO A 378 -31.09 17.61 -16.37
CA PRO A 378 -30.21 16.51 -16.10
C PRO A 378 -30.96 15.48 -15.26
N THR A 379 -31.03 14.27 -15.75
CA THR A 379 -31.67 13.12 -15.10
C THR A 379 -31.20 12.97 -13.66
N GLY A 380 -32.14 13.23 -12.70
CA GLY A 380 -32.27 12.41 -11.50
C GLY A 380 -31.24 12.48 -10.39
N ARG A 381 -30.46 13.58 -10.23
CA ARG A 381 -29.74 13.79 -8.96
C ARG A 381 -30.65 14.55 -8.01
N ALA A 382 -31.14 13.87 -6.96
CA ALA A 382 -31.92 14.50 -5.90
C ALA A 382 -31.10 15.67 -5.31
N ALA A 383 -31.75 16.83 -5.08
CA ALA A 383 -31.12 18.00 -4.51
C ALA A 383 -30.67 17.67 -3.07
N HIS A 384 -29.38 17.44 -2.89
CA HIS A 384 -28.80 17.26 -1.57
C HIS A 384 -28.77 18.58 -0.82
N LEU A 385 -29.16 18.54 0.47
CA LEU A 385 -29.10 19.66 1.39
C LEU A 385 -27.82 19.59 2.21
N GLU A 386 -27.14 20.72 2.31
CA GLU A 386 -25.92 20.81 3.12
C GLU A 386 -25.97 22.06 4.03
N PHE A 387 -25.19 22.04 5.10
CA PHE A 387 -25.03 23.21 5.94
C PHE A 387 -24.24 24.31 5.20
N ALA A 388 -24.67 25.56 5.40
CA ALA A 388 -24.02 26.71 4.80
C ALA A 388 -22.56 26.88 5.25
N HIS A 389 -22.23 26.38 6.44
CA HIS A 389 -20.87 26.34 6.98
C HIS A 389 -20.68 25.12 7.91
N PRO A 390 -19.53 24.44 7.89
CA PRO A 390 -19.29 23.25 8.70
C PRO A 390 -19.33 23.47 10.23
N LEU A 391 -18.93 24.65 10.70
CA LEU A 391 -19.09 24.98 12.10
C LEU A 391 -20.57 24.98 12.51
N ILE A 392 -21.47 25.28 11.57
CA ILE A 392 -22.91 25.15 11.79
C ILE A 392 -23.28 23.66 11.92
N ALA A 393 -22.77 22.81 11.03
CA ALA A 393 -23.00 21.37 11.11
C ALA A 393 -22.50 20.79 12.45
N SER A 394 -21.26 21.08 12.83
CA SER A 394 -20.69 20.63 14.11
C SER A 394 -21.43 21.22 15.32
N ALA A 395 -21.86 22.48 15.27
CA ALA A 395 -22.62 23.10 16.34
C ALA A 395 -24.03 22.49 16.47
N VAL A 396 -24.71 22.23 15.35
CA VAL A 396 -26.03 21.58 15.34
C VAL A 396 -25.92 20.14 15.84
N TYR A 397 -24.91 19.38 15.37
CA TYR A 397 -24.66 18.01 15.82
C TYR A 397 -24.25 17.97 17.30
N GLY A 398 -23.40 18.89 17.73
CA GLY A 398 -22.95 19.02 19.12
C GLY A 398 -24.04 19.49 20.10
N ALA A 399 -25.06 20.20 19.61
CA ALA A 399 -26.20 20.64 20.42
C ALA A 399 -27.16 19.49 20.79
N MET A 400 -27.15 18.40 20.06
CA MET A 400 -27.91 17.20 20.44
C MET A 400 -27.25 16.54 21.65
N SER A 401 -28.09 16.11 22.62
CA SER A 401 -27.57 15.28 23.71
C SER A 401 -27.03 13.96 23.16
N PRO A 402 -26.06 13.32 23.84
CA PRO A 402 -25.53 12.00 23.41
C PRO A 402 -26.63 10.98 23.15
N ALA A 403 -27.63 10.90 24.05
CA ALA A 403 -28.75 9.97 23.86
C ALA A 403 -29.60 10.32 22.62
N ALA A 404 -29.83 11.61 22.33
CA ALA A 404 -30.56 12.02 21.12
C ALA A 404 -29.76 11.67 19.85
N ARG A 405 -28.44 11.85 19.85
CA ARG A 405 -27.57 11.47 18.74
C ARG A 405 -27.65 9.97 18.44
N THR A 406 -27.44 9.14 19.47
CA THR A 406 -27.54 7.69 19.37
C THR A 406 -28.91 7.25 18.82
N ALA A 407 -30.01 7.80 19.36
CA ALA A 407 -31.37 7.48 18.89
C ALA A 407 -31.57 7.90 17.44
N MET A 408 -31.03 9.05 17.01
CA MET A 408 -31.13 9.49 15.61
C MET A 408 -30.29 8.65 14.66
N HIS A 409 -29.10 8.22 15.05
CA HIS A 409 -28.31 7.28 14.27
C HIS A 409 -29.01 5.91 14.13
N GLY A 410 -29.62 5.38 15.19
CA GLY A 410 -30.41 4.15 15.11
C GLY A 410 -31.59 4.27 14.14
N ARG A 411 -32.32 5.40 14.19
CA ARG A 411 -33.39 5.67 13.21
C ARG A 411 -32.88 5.86 11.80
N ALA A 412 -31.72 6.50 11.61
CA ALA A 412 -31.11 6.67 10.31
C ALA A 412 -30.65 5.31 9.73
N ALA A 413 -30.07 4.43 10.54
CA ALA A 413 -29.73 3.08 10.12
C ALA A 413 -30.96 2.31 9.64
N TRP A 414 -32.04 2.33 10.43
CA TRP A 414 -33.30 1.71 10.04
C TRP A 414 -33.87 2.29 8.72
N ALA A 415 -33.91 3.63 8.60
CA ALA A 415 -34.48 4.28 7.43
C ALA A 415 -33.68 3.98 6.14
N LEU A 416 -32.36 3.91 6.23
CA LEU A 416 -31.51 3.54 5.09
C LEU A 416 -31.72 2.08 4.69
N THR A 417 -31.90 1.18 5.66
CA THR A 417 -32.21 -0.23 5.40
C THR A 417 -33.56 -0.35 4.69
N GLU A 418 -34.62 0.32 5.17
CA GLU A 418 -35.94 0.36 4.54
C GLU A 418 -35.92 0.97 3.13
N ALA A 419 -35.05 1.95 2.90
CA ALA A 419 -34.84 2.55 1.59
C ALA A 419 -33.99 1.67 0.63
N GLY A 420 -33.53 0.50 1.07
CA GLY A 420 -32.77 -0.46 0.27
C GLY A 420 -31.31 -0.09 0.08
N HIS A 421 -30.74 0.74 0.96
CA HIS A 421 -29.29 1.00 0.96
C HIS A 421 -28.52 -0.23 1.45
N GLY A 422 -27.32 -0.46 0.88
CA GLY A 422 -26.45 -1.58 1.26
C GLY A 422 -25.89 -1.47 2.68
N PRO A 423 -25.45 -2.60 3.25
CA PRO A 423 -24.89 -2.66 4.60
C PRO A 423 -23.76 -1.66 4.87
N ALA A 424 -22.88 -1.38 3.90
CA ALA A 424 -21.80 -0.40 4.04
C ALA A 424 -22.33 1.03 4.29
N ALA A 425 -23.42 1.44 3.66
CA ALA A 425 -24.02 2.76 3.90
C ALA A 425 -24.69 2.85 5.29
N VAL A 426 -25.31 1.75 5.73
CA VAL A 426 -25.98 1.65 7.03
C VAL A 426 -24.96 1.62 8.17
N SER A 427 -23.84 0.94 7.98
CA SER A 427 -22.85 0.68 9.03
C SER A 427 -22.31 1.94 9.71
N ARG A 428 -22.14 3.05 8.97
CA ARG A 428 -21.67 4.31 9.54
C ARG A 428 -22.56 4.85 10.69
N HIS A 429 -23.85 4.55 10.63
CA HIS A 429 -24.78 4.92 11.68
C HIS A 429 -24.79 3.89 12.82
N LEU A 430 -24.66 2.59 12.48
CA LEU A 430 -24.55 1.54 13.49
C LEU A 430 -23.30 1.67 14.36
N LEU A 431 -22.21 2.25 13.81
CA LEU A 431 -21.00 2.57 14.58
C LEU A 431 -21.23 3.61 15.69
N GLU A 432 -22.26 4.45 15.57
CA GLU A 432 -22.62 5.51 16.53
C GLU A 432 -23.75 5.10 17.50
N VAL A 433 -24.30 3.90 17.34
CA VAL A 433 -25.35 3.35 18.23
C VAL A 433 -24.69 2.59 19.38
N HIS A 434 -25.25 2.72 20.59
CA HIS A 434 -24.78 1.93 21.73
C HIS A 434 -25.10 0.44 21.55
N PRO A 435 -24.22 -0.45 22.04
CA PRO A 435 -24.49 -1.89 22.05
C PRO A 435 -25.76 -2.24 22.84
N ASP A 436 -26.56 -3.15 22.30
CA ASP A 436 -27.85 -3.59 22.92
C ASP A 436 -28.07 -5.11 22.77
N GLU A 437 -26.99 -5.89 22.56
CA GLU A 437 -27.01 -7.36 22.37
C GLU A 437 -27.90 -7.80 21.17
N ASP A 438 -27.91 -6.98 20.10
CA ASP A 438 -28.74 -7.21 18.91
C ASP A 438 -27.94 -7.98 17.83
N GLU A 439 -28.31 -9.24 17.62
CA GLU A 439 -27.65 -10.11 16.64
C GLU A 439 -27.88 -9.65 15.18
N ASP A 440 -29.01 -8.97 14.89
CA ASP A 440 -29.27 -8.42 13.54
C ASP A 440 -28.28 -7.29 13.23
N VAL A 441 -27.89 -6.49 14.24
CA VAL A 441 -26.84 -5.47 14.13
C VAL A 441 -25.47 -6.13 13.89
N VAL A 442 -25.16 -7.22 14.58
CA VAL A 442 -23.93 -8.00 14.34
C VAL A 442 -23.87 -8.46 12.88
N ASP A 443 -24.94 -9.05 12.36
CA ASP A 443 -24.97 -9.56 10.99
C ASP A 443 -24.89 -8.43 9.95
N GLN A 444 -25.53 -7.29 10.17
CA GLN A 444 -25.42 -6.12 9.31
C GLN A 444 -23.99 -5.56 9.28
N LEU A 445 -23.33 -5.48 10.43
CA LEU A 445 -21.93 -5.01 10.54
C LEU A 445 -20.95 -5.97 9.85
N ARG A 446 -21.19 -7.28 9.95
CA ARG A 446 -20.42 -8.31 9.23
C ARG A 446 -20.60 -8.20 7.72
N ALA A 447 -21.85 -8.04 7.25
CA ALA A 447 -22.13 -7.82 5.85
C ALA A 447 -21.46 -6.53 5.32
N ALA A 448 -21.49 -5.45 6.09
CA ALA A 448 -20.78 -4.22 5.78
C ALA A 448 -19.26 -4.41 5.67
N ALA A 449 -18.68 -5.20 6.56
CA ALA A 449 -17.25 -5.51 6.51
C ALA A 449 -16.86 -6.24 5.21
N VAL A 450 -17.70 -7.17 4.74
CA VAL A 450 -17.48 -7.85 3.44
C VAL A 450 -17.50 -6.84 2.28
N GLU A 451 -18.49 -5.94 2.25
CA GLU A 451 -18.57 -4.88 1.22
C GLU A 451 -17.34 -3.95 1.25
N HIS A 452 -16.88 -3.56 2.44
CA HIS A 452 -15.70 -2.72 2.60
C HIS A 452 -14.42 -3.43 2.12
N LEU A 453 -14.26 -4.72 2.43
CA LEU A 453 -13.11 -5.50 1.92
C LEU A 453 -13.14 -5.65 0.40
N ALA A 454 -14.32 -5.78 -0.19
CA ALA A 454 -14.47 -5.91 -1.63
C ALA A 454 -14.03 -4.65 -2.41
N VAL A 455 -14.06 -3.48 -1.77
CA VAL A 455 -13.55 -2.22 -2.35
C VAL A 455 -12.15 -1.83 -1.86
N GLY A 456 -11.48 -2.71 -1.11
CA GLY A 456 -10.13 -2.47 -0.60
C GLY A 456 -10.05 -1.49 0.59
N ALA A 457 -11.08 -1.48 1.43
CA ALA A 457 -11.18 -0.64 2.63
C ALA A 457 -11.10 -1.46 3.95
N PRO A 458 -9.93 -2.04 4.28
CA PRO A 458 -9.78 -2.91 5.44
C PRO A 458 -9.96 -2.19 6.79
N ASP A 459 -9.64 -0.90 6.88
CA ASP A 459 -9.84 -0.13 8.10
C ASP A 459 -11.33 0.10 8.41
N ALA A 460 -12.16 0.32 7.38
CA ALA A 460 -13.61 0.39 7.54
C ALA A 460 -14.20 -0.97 7.95
N ALA A 461 -13.77 -2.05 7.30
CA ALA A 461 -14.18 -3.41 7.65
C ALA A 461 -13.82 -3.76 9.10
N ARG A 462 -12.60 -3.47 9.53
CA ARG A 462 -12.13 -3.69 10.90
C ARG A 462 -12.99 -2.95 11.92
N ARG A 463 -13.35 -1.68 11.68
CA ARG A 463 -14.23 -0.92 12.58
C ARG A 463 -15.62 -1.54 12.70
N CYS A 464 -16.19 -2.00 11.60
CA CYS A 464 -17.47 -2.72 11.62
C CYS A 464 -17.38 -3.99 12.47
N LEU A 465 -16.34 -4.80 12.31
CA LEU A 465 -16.17 -6.05 13.06
C LEU A 465 -15.82 -5.82 14.54
N GLU A 466 -15.00 -4.80 14.84
CA GLU A 466 -14.75 -4.37 16.22
C GLU A 466 -16.04 -3.92 16.93
N ARG A 467 -16.90 -3.17 16.20
CA ARG A 467 -18.21 -2.76 16.73
C ARG A 467 -19.15 -3.97 16.88
N ALA A 468 -19.11 -4.94 15.95
CA ALA A 468 -19.86 -6.18 16.07
C ALA A 468 -19.44 -6.97 17.34
N LEU A 469 -18.12 -7.03 17.64
CA LEU A 469 -17.66 -7.63 18.90
C LEU A 469 -18.13 -6.89 20.15
N ALA A 470 -18.30 -5.57 20.04
CA ALA A 470 -18.78 -4.75 21.14
C ALA A 470 -20.29 -4.85 21.37
N GLU A 471 -21.06 -5.49 20.46
CA GLU A 471 -22.52 -5.62 20.54
C GLU A 471 -23.04 -6.39 21.76
N PRO A 472 -22.48 -7.46 22.38
CA PRO A 472 -21.62 -8.55 21.96
C PRO A 472 -22.36 -9.64 21.15
N PRO A 473 -21.68 -10.34 20.24
CA PRO A 473 -22.26 -11.41 19.47
C PRO A 473 -22.64 -12.61 20.35
N GLY A 474 -23.65 -13.37 19.91
CA GLY A 474 -23.96 -14.66 20.53
C GLY A 474 -22.79 -15.66 20.45
N PRO A 475 -22.82 -16.72 21.30
CA PRO A 475 -21.71 -17.69 21.37
C PRO A 475 -21.35 -18.34 20.03
N ASP A 476 -22.32 -18.53 19.14
CA ASP A 476 -22.13 -19.15 17.83
C ASP A 476 -21.51 -18.17 16.82
N SER A 477 -21.79 -16.87 16.96
CA SER A 477 -21.29 -15.81 16.07
C SER A 477 -19.94 -15.25 16.51
N TYR A 478 -19.62 -15.30 17.80
CA TYR A 478 -18.44 -14.64 18.38
C TYR A 478 -17.13 -15.12 17.76
N ALA A 479 -16.93 -16.45 17.67
CA ALA A 479 -15.73 -17.04 17.06
C ALA A 479 -15.61 -16.65 15.58
N ARG A 480 -16.75 -16.57 14.88
CA ARG A 480 -16.80 -16.20 13.48
C ARG A 480 -16.47 -14.72 13.25
N VAL A 481 -16.94 -13.81 14.09
CA VAL A 481 -16.57 -12.37 14.01
C VAL A 481 -15.07 -12.20 14.27
N LEU A 482 -14.48 -12.93 15.22
CA LEU A 482 -13.03 -12.92 15.45
C LEU A 482 -12.25 -13.44 14.25
N TYR A 483 -12.74 -14.51 13.60
CA TYR A 483 -12.14 -15.02 12.37
C TYR A 483 -12.18 -13.98 11.25
N GLU A 484 -13.34 -13.35 10.99
CA GLU A 484 -13.51 -12.32 9.98
C GLU A 484 -12.62 -11.09 10.28
N LEU A 485 -12.51 -10.67 11.54
CA LEU A 485 -11.63 -9.59 11.97
C LEU A 485 -10.14 -9.93 11.76
N GLY A 486 -9.74 -11.17 12.04
CA GLY A 486 -8.41 -11.68 11.73
C GLY A 486 -8.12 -11.63 10.24
N CYS A 487 -9.06 -12.07 9.40
CA CYS A 487 -8.94 -12.02 7.93
C CYS A 487 -8.83 -10.58 7.40
N ALA A 488 -9.65 -9.66 7.91
CA ALA A 488 -9.62 -8.25 7.53
C ALA A 488 -8.28 -7.56 7.86
N SER A 489 -7.58 -8.06 8.87
CA SER A 489 -6.31 -7.50 9.35
C SER A 489 -5.07 -8.13 8.71
N LEU A 490 -5.21 -9.22 7.95
CA LEU A 490 -4.09 -10.06 7.50
C LEU A 490 -3.00 -9.29 6.74
N LEU A 491 -3.39 -8.40 5.83
CA LEU A 491 -2.46 -7.64 4.99
C LEU A 491 -1.96 -6.33 5.64
N THR A 492 -2.65 -5.85 6.69
CA THR A 492 -2.37 -4.54 7.29
C THR A 492 -1.78 -4.63 8.69
N ALA A 493 -2.11 -5.69 9.45
CA ALA A 493 -1.70 -5.86 10.84
C ALA A 493 -1.52 -7.35 11.21
N PRO A 494 -0.48 -8.04 10.69
CA PRO A 494 -0.28 -9.49 10.92
C PRO A 494 -0.28 -9.89 12.41
N ALA A 495 0.29 -9.07 13.30
CA ALA A 495 0.28 -9.34 14.73
C ALA A 495 -1.14 -9.31 15.36
N ALA A 496 -2.03 -8.45 14.87
CA ALA A 496 -3.44 -8.43 15.28
C ALA A 496 -4.16 -9.67 14.75
N THR A 497 -3.90 -10.03 13.49
CA THR A 497 -4.41 -11.26 12.87
C THR A 497 -4.08 -12.51 13.70
N VAL A 498 -2.81 -12.65 14.14
CA VAL A 498 -2.41 -13.78 15.01
C VAL A 498 -3.26 -13.84 16.26
N ARG A 499 -3.45 -12.71 16.96
CA ARG A 499 -4.28 -12.68 18.19
C ARG A 499 -5.73 -13.08 17.91
N HIS A 500 -6.36 -12.48 16.89
CA HIS A 500 -7.78 -12.72 16.61
C HIS A 500 -8.04 -14.15 16.15
N LEU A 501 -7.22 -14.67 15.23
CA LEU A 501 -7.37 -16.04 14.73
C LEU A 501 -7.06 -17.09 15.80
N SER A 502 -6.04 -16.88 16.64
CA SER A 502 -5.78 -17.75 17.78
C SER A 502 -6.97 -17.79 18.72
N SER A 503 -7.52 -16.61 19.10
CA SER A 503 -8.71 -16.54 19.96
C SER A 503 -9.92 -17.21 19.31
N ALA A 504 -10.13 -17.07 18.00
CA ALA A 504 -11.22 -17.72 17.27
C ALA A 504 -11.10 -19.26 17.31
N LEU A 505 -9.88 -19.78 17.16
CA LEU A 505 -9.60 -21.22 17.18
C LEU A 505 -9.75 -21.85 18.56
N ASP A 506 -9.56 -21.08 19.64
CA ASP A 506 -9.73 -21.52 21.02
C ASP A 506 -11.21 -21.61 21.45
N LEU A 507 -12.12 -20.98 20.69
CA LEU A 507 -13.54 -20.93 20.98
C LEU A 507 -14.32 -21.99 20.18
N PRO A 508 -15.48 -22.46 20.71
CA PRO A 508 -16.45 -23.16 19.89
C PRO A 508 -17.14 -22.22 18.91
N GLY A 509 -17.77 -22.74 17.85
CA GLY A 509 -18.59 -21.96 16.91
C GLY A 509 -18.03 -21.86 15.50
N LEU A 510 -16.77 -22.26 15.25
CA LEU A 510 -16.27 -22.46 13.89
C LEU A 510 -16.61 -23.89 13.42
N ASP A 511 -17.23 -23.98 12.24
CA ASP A 511 -17.33 -25.25 11.54
C ASP A 511 -15.96 -25.76 11.07
N ASP A 512 -15.86 -27.02 10.69
CA ASP A 512 -14.59 -27.65 10.32
C ASP A 512 -13.90 -26.91 9.15
N GLY A 513 -14.66 -26.40 8.17
CA GLY A 513 -14.12 -25.67 7.04
C GLY A 513 -13.51 -24.32 7.43
N LEU A 514 -14.25 -23.54 8.22
CA LEU A 514 -13.76 -22.25 8.73
C LEU A 514 -12.57 -22.43 9.70
N ARG A 515 -12.59 -23.51 10.48
CA ARG A 515 -11.48 -23.83 11.39
C ARG A 515 -10.19 -24.13 10.63
N ILE A 516 -10.27 -24.92 9.57
CA ILE A 516 -9.13 -25.23 8.68
C ILE A 516 -8.63 -23.95 8.01
N ASP A 517 -9.53 -23.10 7.50
CA ASP A 517 -9.15 -21.84 6.87
C ASP A 517 -8.53 -20.87 7.88
N ALA A 518 -9.08 -20.76 9.08
CA ALA A 518 -8.52 -19.96 10.17
C ALA A 518 -7.11 -20.40 10.55
N THR A 519 -6.88 -21.73 10.64
CA THR A 519 -5.56 -22.30 10.94
C THR A 519 -4.56 -21.99 9.83
N TYR A 520 -4.98 -22.10 8.56
CA TYR A 520 -4.13 -21.78 7.41
C TYR A 520 -3.75 -20.30 7.39
N ARG A 521 -4.71 -19.38 7.59
CA ARG A 521 -4.45 -17.93 7.67
C ARG A 521 -3.64 -17.53 8.89
N LEU A 522 -3.85 -18.20 10.03
CA LEU A 522 -3.01 -18.02 11.21
C LEU A 522 -1.55 -18.37 10.90
N ALA A 523 -1.32 -19.50 10.21
CA ALA A 523 0.02 -19.91 9.82
C ALA A 523 0.66 -18.89 8.85
N GLN A 524 -0.09 -18.35 7.90
CA GLN A 524 0.39 -17.26 7.03
C GLN A 524 0.76 -16.02 7.84
N ALA A 525 -0.08 -15.59 8.77
CA ALA A 525 0.20 -14.42 9.62
C ALA A 525 1.43 -14.63 10.51
N LEU A 526 1.60 -15.84 11.06
CA LEU A 526 2.78 -16.22 11.84
C LEU A 526 4.04 -16.17 10.97
N ALA A 527 3.97 -16.70 9.74
CA ALA A 527 5.09 -16.66 8.79
C ALA A 527 5.49 -15.22 8.42
N HIS A 528 4.50 -14.34 8.17
CA HIS A 528 4.74 -12.92 7.92
C HIS A 528 5.36 -12.20 9.13
N ASN A 529 5.12 -12.68 10.35
CA ASN A 529 5.74 -12.21 11.58
C ASN A 529 7.09 -12.90 11.90
N ASN A 530 7.67 -13.64 10.94
CA ASN A 530 8.90 -14.41 11.12
C ASN A 530 8.81 -15.50 12.22
N GLN A 531 7.63 -16.08 12.42
CA GLN A 531 7.34 -17.14 13.42
C GLN A 531 7.05 -18.47 12.72
N LEU A 532 7.97 -18.92 11.83
CA LEU A 532 7.77 -20.10 10.99
C LEU A 532 7.57 -21.39 11.77
N ARG A 533 8.25 -21.52 12.93
CA ARG A 533 8.10 -22.70 13.81
C ARG A 533 6.69 -22.80 14.39
N ASP A 534 6.11 -21.67 14.78
CA ASP A 534 4.75 -21.63 15.28
C ASP A 534 3.74 -21.89 14.17
N ALA A 535 3.98 -21.34 12.96
CA ALA A 535 3.17 -21.62 11.77
C ALA A 535 3.12 -23.13 11.46
N ALA A 536 4.26 -23.79 11.43
CA ALA A 536 4.31 -25.24 11.21
C ALA A 536 3.60 -26.03 12.33
N ARG A 537 3.77 -25.60 13.59
CA ARG A 537 3.17 -26.27 14.74
C ARG A 537 1.64 -26.26 14.71
N VAL A 538 1.02 -25.09 14.42
CA VAL A 538 -0.44 -24.98 14.35
C VAL A 538 -1.04 -25.80 13.24
N LEU A 539 -0.36 -25.85 12.07
CA LEU A 539 -0.76 -26.68 10.93
C LEU A 539 -0.66 -28.17 11.23
N ALA A 540 0.45 -28.61 11.84
CA ALA A 540 0.64 -30.00 12.23
C ALA A 540 -0.44 -30.46 13.22
N ALA A 541 -0.74 -29.65 14.23
CA ALA A 541 -1.77 -29.95 15.22
C ALA A 541 -3.15 -30.11 14.57
N GLU A 542 -3.53 -29.21 13.68
CA GLU A 542 -4.82 -29.28 13.00
C GLU A 542 -4.88 -30.42 11.96
N ALA A 543 -3.77 -30.71 11.27
CA ALA A 543 -3.69 -31.85 10.34
C ALA A 543 -3.94 -33.21 11.05
N VAL A 544 -3.52 -33.36 12.30
CA VAL A 544 -3.80 -34.57 13.11
C VAL A 544 -5.28 -34.68 13.44
N ARG A 545 -5.97 -33.58 13.70
CA ARG A 545 -7.40 -33.52 14.03
C ARG A 545 -8.29 -33.76 12.81
N THR A 546 -7.85 -33.28 11.65
CA THR A 546 -8.61 -33.33 10.41
C THR A 546 -8.67 -34.77 9.87
N PRO A 547 -9.83 -35.30 9.47
CA PRO A 547 -9.96 -36.61 8.85
C PRO A 547 -9.10 -36.76 7.58
N PRO A 548 -8.66 -37.98 7.20
CA PRO A 548 -7.95 -38.21 5.95
C PRO A 548 -8.74 -37.68 4.75
N GLY A 549 -8.11 -36.87 3.91
CA GLY A 549 -8.77 -36.24 2.75
C GLY A 549 -7.99 -35.05 2.23
N THR A 550 -8.61 -34.30 1.35
CA THR A 550 -8.06 -33.10 0.69
C THR A 550 -7.63 -32.03 1.70
N ASP A 551 -8.46 -31.80 2.72
CA ASP A 551 -8.20 -30.77 3.72
C ASP A 551 -6.99 -31.09 4.60
N ARG A 552 -6.87 -32.37 5.05
CA ARG A 552 -5.66 -32.81 5.75
C ARG A 552 -4.42 -32.65 4.86
N ARG A 553 -4.49 -33.01 3.58
CA ARG A 553 -3.36 -32.86 2.67
C ARG A 553 -3.01 -31.40 2.43
N ARG A 554 -4.00 -30.49 2.40
CA ARG A 554 -3.78 -29.04 2.35
C ARG A 554 -2.96 -28.55 3.54
N LEU A 555 -3.38 -28.92 4.75
CA LEU A 555 -2.65 -28.58 5.97
C LEU A 555 -1.24 -29.19 6.00
N GLN A 556 -1.09 -30.44 5.54
CA GLN A 556 0.22 -31.10 5.43
C GLN A 556 1.14 -30.40 4.42
N ALA A 557 0.63 -29.97 3.26
CA ALA A 557 1.43 -29.23 2.28
C ALA A 557 1.99 -27.94 2.87
N ALA A 558 1.15 -27.14 3.55
CA ALA A 558 1.59 -25.94 4.22
C ALA A 558 2.54 -26.23 5.40
N ASN A 559 2.28 -27.28 6.18
CA ASN A 559 3.16 -27.66 7.28
C ASN A 559 4.57 -28.02 6.75
N PHE A 560 4.68 -28.94 5.77
CA PHE A 560 5.97 -29.32 5.19
C PHE A 560 6.69 -28.15 4.53
N MET A 561 5.95 -27.22 3.94
CA MET A 561 6.50 -25.99 3.36
C MET A 561 7.11 -25.10 4.45
N TYR A 562 6.37 -24.77 5.50
CA TYR A 562 6.88 -23.90 6.57
C TYR A 562 7.95 -24.55 7.42
N GLU A 563 7.91 -25.90 7.64
CA GLU A 563 9.04 -26.62 8.22
C GLU A 563 10.30 -26.49 7.35
N GLY A 564 10.16 -26.67 6.03
CA GLY A 564 11.25 -26.54 5.06
C GLY A 564 11.82 -25.13 4.93
N PHE A 565 11.02 -24.10 5.20
CA PHE A 565 11.46 -22.70 5.17
C PHE A 565 12.23 -22.27 6.42
N GLN A 566 12.18 -23.00 7.52
CA GLN A 566 12.93 -22.62 8.71
C GLN A 566 14.44 -22.60 8.45
N ALA A 567 15.12 -21.56 8.91
CA ALA A 567 16.57 -21.46 8.84
C ALA A 567 17.25 -22.49 9.76
N VAL A 568 16.61 -22.82 10.89
CA VAL A 568 17.08 -23.87 11.82
C VAL A 568 15.98 -24.93 11.93
N GLU A 569 16.22 -26.08 11.33
CA GLU A 569 15.34 -27.24 11.31
C GLU A 569 15.97 -28.39 12.12
N GLU A 570 15.20 -28.99 13.04
CA GLU A 570 15.73 -30.02 13.97
C GLU A 570 15.99 -31.37 13.27
N ASP A 571 15.11 -31.79 12.35
CA ASP A 571 15.22 -33.06 11.62
C ASP A 571 14.85 -32.89 10.12
N GLY A 572 15.66 -32.13 9.40
CA GLY A 572 15.46 -31.90 7.97
C GLY A 572 15.47 -33.19 7.14
N PRO A 573 16.46 -34.11 7.31
CA PRO A 573 16.47 -35.39 6.63
C PRO A 573 15.26 -36.27 6.94
N GLY A 574 14.78 -36.32 8.19
CA GLY A 574 13.59 -37.08 8.56
C GLY A 574 12.31 -36.50 7.99
N ARG A 575 12.13 -35.17 8.00
CA ARG A 575 11.02 -34.49 7.35
C ARG A 575 10.96 -34.80 5.86
N SER A 576 12.10 -34.70 5.19
CA SER A 576 12.22 -34.99 3.76
C SER A 576 11.81 -36.43 3.38
N ARG A 577 12.24 -37.40 4.21
CA ARG A 577 11.81 -38.83 4.03
C ARG A 577 10.29 -38.94 4.18
N ARG A 578 9.70 -38.38 5.26
CA ARG A 578 8.24 -38.40 5.47
C ARG A 578 7.47 -37.80 4.30
N LEU A 579 7.97 -36.67 3.75
CA LEU A 579 7.38 -36.03 2.56
C LEU A 579 7.52 -36.90 1.31
N ALA A 580 8.68 -37.52 1.10
CA ALA A 580 8.91 -38.42 -0.02
C ALA A 580 8.02 -39.67 0.03
N ASP A 581 7.90 -40.28 1.21
CA ASP A 581 7.02 -41.43 1.44
C ASP A 581 5.55 -41.08 1.21
N LEU A 582 5.11 -39.93 1.69
CA LEU A 582 3.73 -39.44 1.50
C LEU A 582 3.39 -39.23 0.02
N THR A 583 4.33 -38.72 -0.76
CA THR A 583 4.10 -38.32 -2.16
C THR A 583 4.45 -39.43 -3.18
N ALA A 584 4.99 -40.56 -2.72
CA ALA A 584 5.54 -41.62 -3.58
C ALA A 584 4.57 -42.13 -4.67
N HIS A 585 3.26 -42.09 -4.43
CA HIS A 585 2.24 -42.60 -5.34
C HIS A 585 1.35 -41.49 -5.92
N PHE A 586 1.69 -40.21 -5.68
CA PHE A 586 0.89 -39.09 -6.18
C PHE A 586 1.11 -38.88 -7.68
N THR A 587 0.02 -38.59 -8.35
CA THR A 587 -0.02 -38.37 -9.81
C THR A 587 -0.43 -36.93 -10.18
N GLY A 588 -0.74 -36.12 -9.18
CA GLY A 588 -1.34 -34.80 -9.38
C GLY A 588 -2.83 -34.90 -9.72
N ALA A 589 -3.54 -35.89 -9.16
CA ALA A 589 -4.96 -36.10 -9.43
C ALA A 589 -5.84 -34.93 -8.97
N ASP A 590 -5.51 -34.27 -7.85
CA ASP A 590 -6.20 -33.11 -7.32
C ASP A 590 -5.21 -32.02 -6.86
N ASN A 591 -5.72 -30.85 -6.48
CA ASN A 591 -4.91 -29.72 -6.05
C ASN A 591 -4.11 -29.99 -4.77
N SER A 592 -4.58 -30.84 -3.90
CA SER A 592 -3.86 -31.19 -2.68
C SER A 592 -2.64 -32.08 -2.96
N GLU A 593 -2.75 -33.01 -3.93
CA GLU A 593 -1.61 -33.78 -4.40
C GLU A 593 -0.62 -32.88 -5.14
N ARG A 594 -1.09 -32.00 -6.03
CA ARG A 594 -0.23 -31.04 -6.76
C ARG A 594 0.56 -30.14 -5.82
N ALA A 595 -0.07 -29.61 -4.78
CA ALA A 595 0.59 -28.79 -3.77
C ALA A 595 1.70 -29.57 -3.05
N LEU A 596 1.43 -30.82 -2.63
CA LEU A 596 2.42 -31.67 -1.98
C LEU A 596 3.56 -32.08 -2.94
N LEU A 597 3.27 -32.35 -4.21
CA LEU A 597 4.29 -32.60 -5.25
C LEU A 597 5.18 -31.37 -5.46
N THR A 598 4.61 -30.18 -5.47
CA THR A 598 5.38 -28.92 -5.52
C THR A 598 6.34 -28.79 -4.35
N VAL A 599 5.83 -28.97 -3.11
CA VAL A 599 6.67 -28.90 -1.90
C VAL A 599 7.76 -29.96 -1.92
N ARG A 600 7.44 -31.18 -2.41
CA ARG A 600 8.42 -32.26 -2.58
C ARG A 600 9.47 -31.95 -3.64
N GLY A 601 9.07 -31.36 -4.78
CA GLY A 601 10.01 -30.93 -5.82
C GLY A 601 10.99 -29.88 -5.34
N PHE A 602 10.50 -28.90 -4.60
CA PHE A 602 11.34 -27.87 -3.99
C PHE A 602 12.30 -28.45 -2.93
N ASP A 603 11.81 -29.35 -2.07
CA ASP A 603 12.65 -30.04 -1.08
C ASP A 603 13.72 -30.89 -1.76
N ALA A 604 13.36 -31.64 -2.81
CA ALA A 604 14.30 -32.47 -3.60
C ALA A 604 15.41 -31.61 -4.22
N MET A 605 15.03 -30.43 -4.75
CA MET A 605 15.98 -29.47 -5.32
C MET A 605 16.97 -29.04 -4.24
N MET A 606 16.51 -28.54 -3.10
CA MET A 606 17.41 -28.08 -2.02
C MET A 606 18.35 -29.17 -1.52
N ARG A 607 17.91 -30.43 -1.54
CA ARG A 607 18.73 -31.61 -1.15
C ARG A 607 19.71 -32.05 -2.21
N GLY A 608 19.71 -31.45 -3.39
CA GLY A 608 20.55 -31.83 -4.50
C GLY A 608 20.22 -33.26 -5.02
N GLU A 609 18.94 -33.61 -5.05
CA GLU A 609 18.47 -34.83 -5.73
C GLU A 609 18.58 -34.67 -7.26
N PRO A 610 18.48 -35.74 -8.05
CA PRO A 610 18.59 -35.65 -9.49
C PRO A 610 17.60 -34.64 -10.09
N ALA A 611 18.12 -33.75 -10.94
CA ALA A 611 17.31 -32.69 -11.53
C ALA A 611 16.13 -33.21 -12.38
N ASP A 612 16.30 -34.36 -13.03
CA ASP A 612 15.21 -34.97 -13.79
C ASP A 612 14.05 -35.41 -12.88
N GLU A 613 14.34 -35.87 -11.66
CA GLU A 613 13.30 -36.18 -10.67
C GLU A 613 12.63 -34.92 -10.16
N VAL A 614 13.38 -33.83 -9.90
CA VAL A 614 12.80 -32.53 -9.52
C VAL A 614 11.87 -32.02 -10.62
N VAL A 615 12.29 -32.04 -11.87
CA VAL A 615 11.50 -31.64 -13.04
C VAL A 615 10.24 -32.48 -13.15
N ARG A 616 10.35 -33.82 -13.02
CA ARG A 616 9.20 -34.74 -13.06
C ARG A 616 8.15 -34.38 -11.99
N LEU A 617 8.60 -34.09 -10.76
CA LEU A 617 7.69 -33.72 -9.68
C LEU A 617 6.99 -32.38 -9.98
N CYS A 618 7.72 -31.40 -10.51
CA CYS A 618 7.17 -30.11 -10.93
C CYS A 618 6.17 -30.28 -12.08
N ASP A 619 6.47 -31.13 -13.09
CA ASP A 619 5.59 -31.39 -14.22
C ASP A 619 4.27 -32.04 -13.77
N LEU A 620 4.31 -32.96 -12.81
CA LEU A 620 3.10 -33.56 -12.20
C LEU A 620 2.27 -32.55 -11.39
N ALA A 621 2.90 -31.53 -10.84
CA ALA A 621 2.21 -30.48 -10.08
C ALA A 621 1.45 -29.50 -10.98
N LEU A 622 1.83 -29.35 -12.23
CA LEU A 622 1.23 -28.46 -13.20
C LEU A 622 0.20 -29.15 -14.09
N VAL A 623 -0.60 -28.36 -14.80
CA VAL A 623 -1.50 -28.81 -15.87
C VAL A 623 -1.09 -28.07 -17.14
N ASP A 624 -0.66 -28.78 -18.15
CA ASP A 624 -0.15 -28.20 -19.41
C ASP A 624 0.95 -27.12 -19.19
N GLY A 625 1.79 -27.30 -18.17
CA GLY A 625 2.90 -26.42 -17.84
C GLY A 625 2.52 -25.15 -17.08
N ILE A 626 1.27 -25.00 -16.64
CA ILE A 626 0.78 -23.87 -15.85
C ILE A 626 0.12 -24.34 -14.53
N PRO A 627 -0.01 -23.47 -13.52
CA PRO A 627 -0.71 -23.82 -12.30
C PRO A 627 -2.16 -24.25 -12.58
N ALA A 628 -2.60 -25.32 -11.93
CA ALA A 628 -3.99 -25.77 -12.05
C ALA A 628 -4.96 -24.71 -11.52
N ARG A 629 -6.19 -24.70 -12.03
CA ARG A 629 -7.25 -23.84 -11.51
C ARG A 629 -7.45 -24.11 -10.01
N GLY A 630 -7.39 -23.06 -9.20
CA GLY A 630 -7.43 -23.12 -7.73
C GLY A 630 -6.05 -23.26 -7.07
N LEU A 631 -4.95 -23.30 -7.85
CA LEU A 631 -3.57 -23.19 -7.39
C LEU A 631 -2.82 -22.04 -8.08
N GLY A 632 -3.57 -21.07 -8.62
CA GLY A 632 -2.99 -19.93 -9.33
C GLY A 632 -2.38 -18.88 -8.40
N TRP A 633 -1.78 -17.87 -9.00
CA TRP A 633 -1.03 -16.82 -8.31
C TRP A 633 -1.85 -15.96 -7.36
N THR A 634 -3.15 -15.77 -7.63
CA THR A 634 -4.08 -14.95 -6.84
C THR A 634 -5.11 -15.79 -6.11
N ASP A 635 -4.88 -17.11 -6.00
CA ASP A 635 -5.80 -18.01 -5.32
C ASP A 635 -5.63 -17.93 -3.80
N ALA A 636 -6.63 -17.40 -3.12
CA ALA A 636 -6.60 -17.20 -1.67
C ALA A 636 -6.58 -18.53 -0.87
N THR A 637 -6.98 -19.64 -1.49
CA THR A 637 -7.11 -20.93 -0.81
C THR A 637 -5.76 -21.57 -0.52
N TRP A 638 -4.80 -21.43 -1.44
CA TRP A 638 -3.51 -22.10 -1.36
C TRP A 638 -2.31 -21.17 -1.19
N GLY A 639 -2.48 -19.90 -1.47
CA GLY A 639 -1.42 -18.92 -1.49
C GLY A 639 -0.55 -18.99 -2.77
N PHE A 640 0.16 -17.91 -3.04
CA PHE A 640 1.02 -17.76 -4.21
C PHE A 640 2.34 -18.56 -4.09
N GLU A 641 2.68 -19.04 -2.90
CA GLU A 641 3.91 -19.77 -2.61
C GLU A 641 3.98 -21.07 -3.41
N ILE A 642 2.85 -21.75 -3.59
CA ILE A 642 2.82 -23.03 -4.30
C ILE A 642 3.35 -22.91 -5.74
N PRO A 643 2.81 -22.09 -6.64
CA PRO A 643 3.39 -21.94 -7.98
C PRO A 643 4.79 -21.30 -7.96
N ALA A 644 5.12 -20.47 -6.94
CA ALA A 644 6.45 -19.91 -6.80
C ALA A 644 7.52 -20.98 -6.57
N LEU A 645 7.27 -21.94 -5.67
CA LEU A 645 8.19 -23.04 -5.39
C LEU A 645 8.46 -23.89 -6.62
N THR A 646 7.45 -24.16 -7.45
CA THR A 646 7.61 -24.88 -8.72
C THR A 646 8.57 -24.14 -9.65
N GLY A 647 8.37 -22.85 -9.83
CA GLY A 647 9.25 -22.02 -10.67
C GLY A 647 10.68 -21.91 -10.16
N ILE A 648 10.87 -21.81 -8.82
CA ILE A 648 12.21 -21.81 -8.20
C ILE A 648 12.91 -23.16 -8.43
N ALA A 649 12.20 -24.27 -8.23
CA ALA A 649 12.75 -25.61 -8.48
C ALA A 649 13.20 -25.79 -9.95
N TYR A 650 12.40 -25.31 -10.91
CA TYR A 650 12.82 -25.29 -12.33
C TYR A 650 14.07 -24.42 -12.55
N ALA A 651 14.13 -23.21 -11.96
CA ALA A 651 15.25 -22.28 -12.16
C ALA A 651 16.59 -22.88 -11.72
N PHE A 652 16.61 -23.68 -10.64
CA PHE A 652 17.81 -24.36 -10.14
C PHE A 652 18.03 -25.75 -10.77
N SER A 653 17.10 -26.26 -11.57
CA SER A 653 17.22 -27.51 -12.32
C SER A 653 17.53 -27.29 -13.81
N ASP A 654 18.20 -26.20 -14.15
CA ASP A 654 18.53 -25.78 -15.53
C ASP A 654 17.31 -25.68 -16.47
N ARG A 655 16.16 -25.28 -15.94
CA ARG A 655 14.91 -25.00 -16.68
C ARG A 655 14.44 -23.56 -16.51
N PRO A 656 15.31 -22.54 -16.72
CA PRO A 656 14.92 -21.13 -16.49
C PRO A 656 13.86 -20.62 -17.48
N ASP A 657 13.58 -21.33 -18.58
CA ASP A 657 12.54 -20.94 -19.52
C ASP A 657 11.16 -21.27 -18.96
N GLN A 658 10.97 -22.45 -18.37
CA GLN A 658 9.75 -22.83 -17.66
C GLN A 658 9.51 -21.92 -16.46
N ALA A 659 10.54 -21.67 -15.65
CA ALA A 659 10.46 -20.69 -14.56
C ALA A 659 10.06 -19.29 -15.04
N GLY A 660 10.63 -18.85 -16.18
CA GLY A 660 10.33 -17.54 -16.74
C GLY A 660 8.88 -17.39 -17.23
N ILE A 661 8.30 -18.46 -17.79
CA ILE A 661 6.88 -18.50 -18.17
C ILE A 661 6.00 -18.33 -16.92
N LEU A 662 6.24 -19.13 -15.87
CA LEU A 662 5.47 -19.07 -14.63
C LEU A 662 5.54 -17.69 -13.97
N PHE A 663 6.74 -17.09 -13.85
CA PHE A 663 6.90 -15.80 -13.17
C PHE A 663 6.43 -14.61 -14.00
N THR A 664 6.45 -14.73 -15.34
CA THR A 664 5.81 -13.71 -16.20
C THR A 664 4.28 -13.73 -16.03
N GLU A 665 3.71 -14.92 -15.90
CA GLU A 665 2.29 -15.08 -15.58
C GLU A 665 1.97 -14.54 -14.19
N ALA A 666 2.84 -14.73 -13.18
CA ALA A 666 2.69 -14.16 -11.85
C ALA A 666 2.54 -12.64 -11.89
N VAL A 667 3.47 -11.96 -12.55
CA VAL A 667 3.42 -10.49 -12.71
C VAL A 667 2.09 -10.08 -13.35
N ARG A 668 1.71 -10.74 -14.45
CA ARG A 668 0.45 -10.44 -15.15
C ARG A 668 -0.77 -10.67 -14.27
N ALA A 669 -0.82 -11.81 -13.56
CA ALA A 669 -1.93 -12.14 -12.67
C ALA A 669 -2.09 -11.12 -11.53
N PHE A 670 -0.97 -10.73 -10.89
CA PHE A 670 -0.98 -9.73 -9.84
C PHE A 670 -1.39 -8.35 -10.35
N GLU A 671 -0.88 -7.92 -11.52
CA GLU A 671 -1.26 -6.63 -12.12
C GLU A 671 -2.76 -6.58 -12.48
N ILE A 672 -3.31 -7.65 -13.07
CA ILE A 672 -4.74 -7.74 -13.43
C ILE A 672 -5.62 -7.73 -12.18
N SER A 673 -5.22 -8.48 -11.14
CA SER A 673 -5.96 -8.55 -9.88
C SER A 673 -5.73 -7.33 -8.97
N GLY A 674 -4.90 -6.37 -9.39
CA GLY A 674 -4.55 -5.20 -8.61
C GLY A 674 -3.65 -5.48 -7.41
N TRP A 675 -3.03 -6.66 -7.31
CA TRP A 675 -2.09 -6.99 -6.24
C TRP A 675 -0.73 -6.35 -6.53
N SER A 676 -0.45 -5.23 -5.91
CA SER A 676 0.73 -4.42 -6.21
C SER A 676 1.72 -4.28 -5.05
N GLY A 677 1.48 -4.97 -3.95
CA GLY A 677 2.33 -4.91 -2.76
C GLY A 677 3.50 -5.92 -2.80
N ALA A 678 3.69 -6.63 -1.68
CA ALA A 678 4.77 -7.62 -1.51
C ALA A 678 4.72 -8.75 -2.55
N HIS A 679 3.53 -9.15 -3.01
CA HIS A 679 3.36 -10.20 -4.01
C HIS A 679 3.98 -9.82 -5.36
N LEU A 680 3.69 -8.60 -5.85
CA LEU A 680 4.27 -8.11 -7.10
C LEU A 680 5.78 -7.91 -6.96
N ALA A 681 6.25 -7.41 -5.80
CA ALA A 681 7.67 -7.31 -5.48
C ALA A 681 8.36 -8.66 -5.57
N PHE A 682 7.75 -9.70 -5.01
CA PHE A 682 8.27 -11.07 -5.04
C PHE A 682 8.30 -11.65 -6.47
N ALA A 683 7.25 -11.41 -7.28
CA ALA A 683 7.25 -11.84 -8.69
C ALA A 683 8.38 -11.18 -9.51
N HIS A 684 8.67 -9.91 -9.27
CA HIS A 684 9.83 -9.23 -9.87
C HIS A 684 11.15 -9.84 -9.40
N THR A 685 11.27 -10.17 -8.12
CA THR A 685 12.43 -10.87 -7.56
C THR A 685 12.67 -12.20 -8.24
N LEU A 686 11.62 -13.00 -8.45
CA LEU A 686 11.70 -14.29 -9.14
C LEU A 686 12.07 -14.16 -10.63
N LEU A 687 11.60 -13.12 -11.32
CA LEU A 687 12.09 -12.79 -12.67
C LEU A 687 13.56 -12.37 -12.64
N GLY A 688 13.99 -11.64 -11.62
CA GLY A 688 15.40 -11.33 -11.39
C GLY A 688 16.25 -12.60 -11.26
N LEU A 689 15.78 -13.58 -10.48
CA LEU A 689 16.40 -14.90 -10.36
C LEU A 689 16.55 -15.58 -11.74
N VAL A 690 15.50 -15.64 -12.55
CA VAL A 690 15.55 -16.26 -13.87
C VAL A 690 16.61 -15.58 -14.76
N HIS A 691 16.65 -14.27 -14.79
CA HIS A 691 17.63 -13.53 -15.58
C HIS A 691 19.05 -13.70 -15.05
N ARG A 692 19.23 -13.77 -13.73
CA ARG A 692 20.52 -14.10 -13.11
C ARG A 692 21.00 -15.50 -13.52
N ARG A 693 20.11 -16.50 -13.49
CA ARG A 693 20.42 -17.88 -13.92
C ARG A 693 20.78 -17.98 -15.40
N ARG A 694 20.13 -17.21 -16.26
CA ARG A 694 20.48 -17.12 -17.70
C ARG A 694 21.79 -16.35 -17.97
N GLY A 695 22.32 -15.61 -16.99
CA GLY A 695 23.46 -14.73 -17.17
C GLY A 695 23.13 -13.37 -17.80
N ASN A 696 21.85 -12.96 -17.84
CA ASN A 696 21.48 -11.63 -18.28
C ASN A 696 21.48 -10.66 -17.07
N LEU A 697 22.68 -10.29 -16.63
CA LEU A 697 22.89 -9.56 -15.38
C LEU A 697 22.27 -8.15 -15.35
N PRO A 698 22.28 -7.35 -16.45
CA PRO A 698 21.60 -6.05 -16.44
C PRO A 698 20.09 -6.15 -16.25
N ARG A 699 19.47 -7.16 -16.87
CA ARG A 699 18.03 -7.41 -16.72
C ARG A 699 17.70 -7.94 -15.33
N ALA A 700 18.54 -8.85 -14.80
CA ALA A 700 18.39 -9.32 -13.42
C ALA A 700 18.41 -8.15 -12.44
N GLN A 701 19.40 -7.25 -12.54
CA GLN A 701 19.48 -6.06 -11.70
C GLN A 701 18.23 -5.19 -11.80
N HIS A 702 17.75 -4.92 -13.00
CA HIS A 702 16.55 -4.09 -13.22
C HIS A 702 15.31 -4.66 -12.49
N TYR A 703 15.05 -5.97 -12.63
CA TYR A 703 13.93 -6.61 -11.95
C TYR A 703 14.09 -6.62 -10.42
N LEU A 704 15.31 -6.82 -9.92
CA LEU A 704 15.59 -6.85 -8.48
C LEU A 704 15.48 -5.46 -7.84
N GLU A 705 15.97 -4.41 -8.51
CA GLU A 705 15.79 -3.03 -8.06
C GLU A 705 14.31 -2.62 -8.05
N GLU A 706 13.54 -3.05 -9.05
CA GLU A 706 12.09 -2.83 -9.08
C GLU A 706 11.39 -3.62 -7.97
N GLY A 707 11.82 -4.86 -7.70
CA GLY A 707 11.34 -5.67 -6.57
C GLY A 707 11.54 -4.97 -5.23
N LEU A 708 12.75 -4.45 -4.94
CA LEU A 708 13.03 -3.68 -3.73
C LEU A 708 12.18 -2.41 -3.65
N ARG A 709 12.10 -1.66 -4.75
CA ARG A 709 11.27 -0.45 -4.81
C ARG A 709 9.79 -0.71 -4.49
N LEU A 710 9.26 -1.83 -4.96
CA LEU A 710 7.88 -2.24 -4.65
C LEU A 710 7.74 -2.69 -3.18
N ALA A 711 8.71 -3.44 -2.66
CA ALA A 711 8.72 -3.89 -1.28
C ALA A 711 8.81 -2.73 -0.28
N ASP A 712 9.68 -1.76 -0.53
CA ASP A 712 9.87 -0.55 0.31
C ASP A 712 8.57 0.28 0.45
N ARG A 713 7.68 0.20 -0.53
CA ARG A 713 6.38 0.91 -0.48
C ARG A 713 5.39 0.28 0.50
N VAL A 714 5.52 -1.02 0.73
CA VAL A 714 4.64 -1.76 1.66
C VAL A 714 5.11 -1.58 3.10
N GLY A 715 6.41 -1.61 3.34
CA GLY A 715 7.01 -1.48 4.66
C GLY A 715 8.42 -2.07 4.69
N ASN A 716 9.14 -1.88 5.79
CA ASN A 716 10.49 -2.41 5.97
C ASN A 716 10.46 -3.81 6.62
N GLY A 717 11.50 -4.60 6.38
CA GLY A 717 11.72 -5.88 7.07
C GLY A 717 10.84 -7.03 6.62
N LEU A 718 10.19 -6.92 5.44
CA LEU A 718 9.44 -8.02 4.85
C LEU A 718 10.40 -9.14 4.36
N PRO A 719 9.97 -10.42 4.36
CA PRO A 719 10.78 -11.52 3.84
C PRO A 719 11.30 -11.28 2.41
N VAL A 720 10.50 -10.66 1.55
CA VAL A 720 10.91 -10.32 0.18
C VAL A 720 12.13 -9.39 0.11
N HIS A 721 12.40 -8.56 1.11
CA HIS A 721 13.60 -7.73 1.13
C HIS A 721 14.87 -8.58 1.22
N TRP A 722 14.84 -9.64 2.03
CA TRP A 722 15.99 -10.52 2.21
C TRP A 722 16.32 -11.29 0.92
N ASP A 723 15.30 -11.87 0.27
CA ASP A 723 15.48 -12.62 -0.98
C ASP A 723 15.95 -11.70 -2.11
N THR A 724 15.34 -10.51 -2.21
CA THR A 724 15.68 -9.55 -3.27
C THR A 724 17.07 -8.95 -3.06
N ALA A 725 17.41 -8.56 -1.83
CA ALA A 725 18.72 -8.03 -1.51
C ALA A 725 19.81 -9.10 -1.75
N CYS A 726 19.57 -10.35 -1.36
CA CYS A 726 20.47 -11.48 -1.62
C CYS A 726 20.77 -11.63 -3.11
N LEU A 727 19.73 -11.73 -3.95
CA LEU A 727 19.87 -11.86 -5.40
C LEU A 727 20.53 -10.63 -6.04
N LEU A 728 20.22 -9.43 -5.53
CA LEU A 728 20.81 -8.20 -6.05
C LEU A 728 22.29 -8.10 -5.71
N VAL A 729 22.68 -8.45 -4.48
CA VAL A 729 24.09 -8.54 -4.06
C VAL A 729 24.83 -9.53 -4.96
N ASP A 730 24.31 -10.76 -5.16
CA ASP A 730 24.93 -11.77 -6.05
C ASP A 730 25.06 -11.26 -7.50
N THR A 731 24.03 -10.57 -7.99
CA THR A 731 24.02 -9.99 -9.34
C THR A 731 25.04 -8.85 -9.47
N LEU A 732 25.14 -7.96 -8.50
CA LEU A 732 26.10 -6.84 -8.52
C LEU A 732 27.54 -7.33 -8.40
N VAL A 733 27.79 -8.34 -7.55
CA VAL A 733 29.11 -8.99 -7.48
C VAL A 733 29.48 -9.61 -8.83
N ALA A 734 28.56 -10.35 -9.46
CA ALA A 734 28.79 -10.94 -10.80
C ALA A 734 29.05 -9.86 -11.87
N ARG A 735 28.49 -8.66 -11.72
CA ARG A 735 28.74 -7.49 -12.58
C ARG A 735 30.05 -6.76 -12.25
N GLY A 736 30.75 -7.09 -11.16
CA GLY A 736 31.95 -6.38 -10.70
C GLY A 736 31.66 -5.04 -10.00
N ARG A 737 30.40 -4.83 -9.57
CA ARG A 737 29.96 -3.62 -8.86
C ARG A 737 29.96 -3.85 -7.35
N THR A 738 31.11 -4.26 -6.81
CA THR A 738 31.26 -4.72 -5.41
C THR A 738 30.87 -3.63 -4.39
N ALA A 739 31.23 -2.37 -4.63
CA ALA A 739 30.90 -1.26 -3.73
C ALA A 739 29.37 -1.03 -3.65
N GLU A 740 28.65 -1.20 -4.77
CA GLU A 740 27.19 -1.09 -4.78
C GLU A 740 26.54 -2.30 -4.13
N ALA A 741 27.11 -3.49 -4.32
CA ALA A 741 26.64 -4.70 -3.63
C ALA A 741 26.76 -4.53 -2.10
N ARG A 742 27.84 -3.94 -1.61
CA ARG A 742 28.01 -3.58 -0.19
C ARG A 742 26.98 -2.57 0.26
N SER A 743 26.75 -1.51 -0.51
CA SER A 743 25.74 -0.49 -0.19
C SER A 743 24.33 -1.09 -0.05
N VAL A 744 23.95 -2.02 -0.93
CA VAL A 744 22.68 -2.75 -0.83
C VAL A 744 22.65 -3.63 0.41
N ALA A 745 23.72 -4.37 0.68
CA ALA A 745 23.80 -5.22 1.87
C ALA A 745 23.65 -4.41 3.16
N ASP A 746 24.30 -3.26 3.26
CA ASP A 746 24.21 -2.38 4.42
C ASP A 746 22.81 -1.73 4.55
N GLN A 747 22.25 -1.26 3.46
CA GLN A 747 20.93 -0.63 3.43
C GLN A 747 19.82 -1.57 3.92
N TYR A 748 19.86 -2.84 3.52
CA TYR A 748 18.84 -3.84 3.88
C TYR A 748 19.29 -4.77 5.01
N SER A 749 20.38 -4.44 5.71
CA SER A 749 20.95 -5.23 6.81
C SER A 749 21.17 -6.70 6.42
N PHE A 750 21.66 -6.95 5.19
CA PHE A 750 21.91 -8.28 4.67
C PHE A 750 23.17 -8.89 5.32
N GLY A 751 22.96 -9.63 6.39
CA GLY A 751 23.99 -10.23 7.23
C GLY A 751 23.42 -10.70 8.56
N PRO A 752 24.25 -11.28 9.44
CA PRO A 752 23.78 -11.71 10.75
C PRO A 752 23.32 -10.52 11.64
N PRO A 753 22.26 -10.70 12.46
CA PRO A 753 21.50 -11.94 12.63
C PRO A 753 20.58 -12.24 11.44
N TRP A 754 20.63 -13.49 10.96
CA TRP A 754 19.78 -13.92 9.86
C TRP A 754 18.32 -14.08 10.31
N PRO A 755 17.34 -13.96 9.37
CA PRO A 755 15.94 -14.27 9.67
C PRO A 755 15.77 -15.76 9.98
N ASP A 756 14.67 -16.11 10.66
CA ASP A 756 14.31 -17.52 10.90
C ASP A 756 13.90 -18.27 9.61
N ALA A 757 13.68 -17.55 8.53
CA ALA A 757 13.41 -18.09 7.19
C ALA A 757 14.71 -18.29 6.39
N ILE A 758 14.69 -19.30 5.50
CA ILE A 758 15.71 -19.43 4.47
C ILE A 758 15.67 -18.21 3.53
N VAL A 759 16.83 -17.83 3.03
CA VAL A 759 16.97 -16.78 2.00
C VAL A 759 17.37 -17.46 0.69
N LEU A 760 16.82 -16.99 -0.43
CA LEU A 760 17.02 -17.58 -1.76
C LEU A 760 17.80 -16.63 -2.70
N PRO A 761 18.96 -17.06 -3.22
CA PRO A 761 19.78 -18.24 -2.87
C PRO A 761 20.28 -18.21 -1.42
N ASP A 762 21.05 -19.17 -0.96
CA ASP A 762 21.50 -19.20 0.44
C ASP A 762 22.24 -17.93 0.85
N GLY A 763 21.64 -17.17 1.77
CA GLY A 763 22.12 -15.84 2.17
C GLY A 763 23.57 -15.83 2.69
N PRO A 764 23.93 -16.71 3.65
CA PRO A 764 25.32 -16.81 4.14
C PRO A 764 26.33 -17.13 3.03
N SER A 765 26.00 -17.99 2.07
CA SER A 765 26.85 -18.29 0.91
C SER A 765 27.09 -17.04 0.06
N ILE A 766 26.05 -16.24 -0.18
CA ILE A 766 26.16 -15.01 -0.99
C ILE A 766 26.91 -13.91 -0.24
N LEU A 767 26.75 -13.81 1.08
CA LEU A 767 27.55 -12.90 1.89
C LEU A 767 29.04 -13.27 1.85
N GLY A 768 29.36 -14.58 1.95
CA GLY A 768 30.72 -15.06 1.80
C GLY A 768 31.31 -14.70 0.43
N ARG A 769 30.53 -14.81 -0.64
CA ARG A 769 30.93 -14.38 -2.00
C ARG A 769 31.21 -12.88 -2.08
N LEU A 770 30.39 -12.05 -1.44
CA LEU A 770 30.60 -10.60 -1.38
C LEU A 770 31.91 -10.27 -0.64
N LEU A 771 32.14 -10.92 0.50
CA LEU A 771 33.36 -10.74 1.30
C LEU A 771 34.61 -11.13 0.50
N LEU A 772 34.56 -12.21 -0.27
CA LEU A 772 35.66 -12.62 -1.18
C LEU A 772 35.90 -11.54 -2.26
N ALA A 773 34.84 -10.98 -2.83
CA ALA A 773 34.97 -9.92 -3.81
C ALA A 773 35.52 -8.61 -3.24
N GLU A 774 35.40 -8.39 -1.92
CA GLU A 774 36.01 -7.28 -1.17
C GLU A 774 37.44 -7.56 -0.73
N GLY A 775 37.94 -8.80 -0.92
CA GLY A 775 39.26 -9.21 -0.43
C GLY A 775 39.31 -9.53 1.08
N ARG A 776 38.18 -9.65 1.75
CA ARG A 776 38.03 -9.99 3.19
C ARG A 776 37.98 -11.51 3.36
N VAL A 777 39.09 -12.17 3.01
CA VAL A 777 39.16 -13.63 2.87
C VAL A 777 38.90 -14.34 4.19
N GLU A 778 39.44 -13.89 5.30
CA GLU A 778 39.28 -14.54 6.62
C GLU A 778 37.82 -14.51 7.07
N GLU A 779 37.12 -13.39 6.91
CA GLU A 779 35.69 -13.25 7.23
C GLU A 779 34.84 -14.08 6.29
N ALA A 780 35.19 -14.14 5.02
CA ALA A 780 34.51 -14.98 4.04
C ALA A 780 34.60 -16.47 4.41
N VAL A 781 35.79 -16.95 4.78
CA VAL A 781 36.01 -18.34 5.22
C VAL A 781 35.13 -18.64 6.44
N ALA A 782 35.13 -17.81 7.46
CA ALA A 782 34.33 -18.01 8.65
C ALA A 782 32.81 -18.04 8.34
N THR A 783 32.36 -17.14 7.46
CA THR A 783 30.94 -17.09 7.02
C THR A 783 30.54 -18.35 6.23
N LEU A 784 31.38 -18.80 5.32
CA LEU A 784 31.12 -19.98 4.49
C LEU A 784 31.19 -21.28 5.31
N GLU A 785 32.09 -21.39 6.32
CA GLU A 785 32.13 -22.50 7.26
C GLU A 785 30.85 -22.59 8.10
N ALA A 786 30.34 -21.46 8.58
CA ALA A 786 29.07 -21.43 9.29
C ALA A 786 27.89 -21.83 8.39
N ALA A 787 27.90 -21.42 7.12
CA ALA A 787 26.92 -21.88 6.13
C ALA A 787 27.00 -23.39 5.90
N ALA A 788 28.21 -23.94 5.77
CA ALA A 788 28.46 -25.37 5.62
C ALA A 788 27.87 -26.17 6.79
N GLU A 789 28.18 -25.78 8.02
CA GLU A 789 27.70 -26.45 9.23
C GLU A 789 26.16 -26.48 9.26
N ALA A 790 25.54 -25.34 9.02
CA ALA A 790 24.08 -25.21 9.03
C ALA A 790 23.40 -26.05 7.95
N LEU A 791 23.92 -26.09 6.72
CA LEU A 791 23.29 -26.74 5.58
C LEU A 791 23.52 -28.25 5.52
N VAL A 792 24.74 -28.69 5.83
CA VAL A 792 25.09 -30.13 5.84
C VAL A 792 24.27 -30.88 6.88
N GLY A 793 24.11 -30.33 8.09
CA GLY A 793 23.28 -30.91 9.14
C GLY A 793 21.81 -31.07 8.73
N ARG A 794 21.33 -30.20 7.85
CA ARG A 794 19.96 -30.22 7.30
C ARG A 794 19.83 -31.07 6.03
N GLY A 795 20.91 -31.66 5.54
CA GLY A 795 20.95 -32.43 4.31
C GLY A 795 20.69 -31.61 3.04
N ARG A 796 21.06 -30.35 3.02
CA ARG A 796 20.90 -29.43 1.89
C ARG A 796 22.21 -29.32 1.13
N HIS A 797 22.26 -29.97 -0.04
CA HIS A 797 23.49 -30.18 -0.80
C HIS A 797 23.48 -29.60 -2.22
N HIS A 798 22.51 -28.76 -2.57
CA HIS A 798 22.43 -28.21 -3.92
C HIS A 798 23.45 -27.09 -4.13
N ILE A 799 24.59 -27.39 -4.74
CA ILE A 799 25.76 -26.49 -4.85
C ILE A 799 25.52 -25.19 -5.66
N VAL A 800 24.47 -25.16 -6.48
CA VAL A 800 24.12 -23.96 -7.26
C VAL A 800 23.20 -23.03 -6.48
N TRP A 801 22.32 -23.59 -5.62
CA TRP A 801 21.49 -22.83 -4.72
C TRP A 801 22.29 -22.28 -3.51
N ALA A 802 23.17 -23.13 -2.96
CA ALA A 802 24.07 -22.79 -1.84
C ALA A 802 25.53 -23.05 -2.25
N PRO A 803 26.19 -22.07 -2.90
CA PRO A 803 27.51 -22.26 -3.49
C PRO A 803 28.67 -22.20 -2.52
N TRP A 804 28.42 -22.35 -1.21
CA TRP A 804 29.44 -22.29 -0.18
C TRP A 804 30.65 -23.24 -0.43
N PRO A 805 30.48 -24.51 -0.94
CA PRO A 805 31.63 -25.36 -1.09
C PRO A 805 32.55 -24.88 -2.22
N LEU A 806 31.98 -24.29 -3.27
CA LEU A 806 32.74 -23.76 -4.40
C LEU A 806 33.52 -22.51 -4.02
N ASP A 807 32.87 -21.59 -3.28
CA ASP A 807 33.48 -20.33 -2.88
C ASP A 807 34.47 -20.53 -1.71
N LEU A 808 34.21 -21.48 -0.77
CA LEU A 808 35.15 -21.84 0.29
C LEU A 808 36.39 -22.54 -0.27
N ALA A 809 36.26 -23.46 -1.20
CA ALA A 809 37.39 -24.08 -1.87
C ALA A 809 38.26 -23.04 -2.59
N ARG A 810 37.65 -22.04 -3.25
CA ARG A 810 38.40 -20.93 -3.87
C ARG A 810 39.13 -20.09 -2.85
N ALA A 811 38.52 -19.79 -1.69
CA ALA A 811 39.12 -19.01 -0.64
C ALA A 811 40.35 -19.71 -0.04
N LEU A 812 40.26 -21.05 0.14
CA LEU A 812 41.29 -21.86 0.77
C LEU A 812 42.41 -22.32 -0.20
N ALA A 813 42.17 -22.35 -1.51
CA ALA A 813 43.14 -22.86 -2.48
C ALA A 813 44.56 -22.27 -2.34
N PRO A 814 44.78 -20.97 -2.01
CA PRO A 814 46.14 -20.42 -1.81
C PRO A 814 46.78 -20.82 -0.46
N THR A 815 46.00 -21.11 0.58
CA THR A 815 46.48 -21.25 1.97
C THR A 815 46.37 -22.69 2.50
N ASP A 816 45.38 -23.45 2.06
CA ASP A 816 45.09 -24.84 2.43
C ASP A 816 44.59 -25.64 1.21
N PRO A 817 45.49 -25.97 0.25
CA PRO A 817 45.12 -26.66 -0.98
C PRO A 817 44.55 -28.05 -0.76
N ASP A 818 44.95 -28.76 0.31
CA ASP A 818 44.45 -30.10 0.61
C ASP A 818 42.98 -30.07 1.00
N ARG A 819 42.60 -29.10 1.85
CA ARG A 819 41.21 -28.88 2.24
C ARG A 819 40.36 -28.37 1.06
N ALA A 820 40.94 -27.49 0.26
CA ALA A 820 40.28 -26.99 -0.95
C ALA A 820 39.99 -28.15 -1.95
N ALA A 821 40.92 -29.08 -2.12
CA ALA A 821 40.74 -30.26 -2.95
C ALA A 821 39.65 -31.22 -2.41
N ALA A 822 39.60 -31.41 -1.08
CA ALA A 822 38.52 -32.16 -0.44
C ALA A 822 37.14 -31.57 -0.71
N LEU A 823 36.98 -30.24 -0.54
CA LEU A 823 35.75 -29.49 -0.82
C LEU A 823 35.35 -29.58 -2.32
N ALA A 824 36.31 -29.43 -3.22
CA ALA A 824 36.06 -29.55 -4.65
C ALA A 824 35.62 -30.95 -5.04
N ALA A 825 36.20 -32.00 -4.42
CA ALA A 825 35.78 -33.38 -4.63
C ALA A 825 34.35 -33.64 -4.11
N GLU A 826 34.01 -33.13 -2.93
CA GLU A 826 32.66 -33.21 -2.36
C GLU A 826 31.65 -32.49 -3.26
N ALA A 827 31.97 -31.28 -3.69
CA ALA A 827 31.10 -30.50 -4.61
C ALA A 827 30.87 -31.26 -5.93
N ARG A 828 31.88 -31.99 -6.43
CA ARG A 828 31.75 -32.80 -7.62
C ARG A 828 30.80 -33.97 -7.43
N VAL A 829 30.86 -34.67 -6.30
CA VAL A 829 29.91 -35.75 -5.97
C VAL A 829 28.45 -35.22 -5.97
N HIS A 830 28.24 -34.07 -5.37
CA HIS A 830 26.91 -33.44 -5.37
C HIS A 830 26.48 -33.00 -6.78
N ALA A 831 27.39 -32.43 -7.58
CA ALA A 831 27.11 -32.05 -8.96
C ALA A 831 26.72 -33.24 -9.84
N GLU A 832 27.46 -34.37 -9.69
CA GLU A 832 27.16 -35.62 -10.41
C GLU A 832 25.80 -36.19 -10.02
N ARG A 833 25.41 -36.09 -8.76
CA ARG A 833 24.08 -36.45 -8.27
C ARG A 833 22.96 -35.55 -8.83
N ILE A 834 23.16 -34.24 -8.83
CA ILE A 834 22.22 -33.26 -9.38
C ILE A 834 22.07 -33.49 -10.90
N GLY A 835 23.16 -33.72 -11.60
CA GLY A 835 23.20 -34.06 -13.00
C GLY A 835 22.95 -32.91 -13.97
N THR A 836 22.85 -31.66 -13.53
CA THR A 836 22.68 -30.52 -14.44
C THR A 836 24.02 -30.06 -15.04
N PRO A 837 24.03 -29.63 -16.32
CA PRO A 837 25.22 -29.06 -16.95
C PRO A 837 25.82 -27.90 -16.17
N THR A 838 25.01 -27.04 -15.55
CA THR A 838 25.51 -25.92 -14.72
C THR A 838 26.26 -26.45 -13.48
N ALA A 839 25.70 -27.38 -12.72
CA ALA A 839 26.32 -27.92 -11.52
C ALA A 839 27.64 -28.62 -11.83
N LEU A 840 27.62 -29.49 -12.87
CA LEU A 840 28.83 -30.22 -13.33
C LEU A 840 29.94 -29.24 -13.74
N GLY A 841 29.61 -28.25 -14.56
CA GLY A 841 30.58 -27.28 -15.04
C GLY A 841 31.18 -26.41 -13.91
N GLU A 842 30.37 -25.96 -12.94
CA GLU A 842 30.86 -25.20 -11.79
C GLU A 842 31.77 -26.04 -10.87
N ALA A 843 31.39 -27.29 -10.62
CA ALA A 843 32.18 -28.21 -9.81
C ALA A 843 33.54 -28.57 -10.48
N LEU A 844 33.55 -28.85 -11.78
CA LEU A 844 34.76 -29.09 -12.56
C LEU A 844 35.69 -27.87 -12.57
N ARG A 845 35.11 -26.68 -12.73
CA ARG A 845 35.83 -25.41 -12.67
C ARG A 845 36.46 -25.19 -11.28
N CYS A 846 35.75 -25.56 -10.20
CA CYS A 846 36.28 -25.52 -8.85
C CYS A 846 37.43 -26.49 -8.65
N ALA A 847 37.28 -27.76 -9.12
CA ALA A 847 38.33 -28.78 -9.03
C ALA A 847 39.61 -28.38 -9.78
N ALA A 848 39.47 -27.64 -10.87
CA ALA A 848 40.62 -27.15 -11.65
C ALA A 848 41.52 -26.16 -10.89
N LEU A 849 41.03 -25.50 -9.82
CA LEU A 849 41.80 -24.56 -9.01
C LEU A 849 42.94 -25.21 -8.22
N VAL A 850 42.75 -26.49 -7.88
CA VAL A 850 43.68 -27.26 -7.01
C VAL A 850 44.41 -28.40 -7.75
N ALA A 851 44.12 -28.55 -9.05
CA ALA A 851 44.73 -29.53 -9.90
C ALA A 851 46.07 -29.04 -10.50
N ASP A 852 46.95 -30.00 -10.87
CA ASP A 852 48.15 -29.65 -11.63
C ASP A 852 47.81 -29.10 -13.04
N PRO A 853 48.69 -28.35 -13.69
CA PRO A 853 48.38 -27.68 -14.94
C PRO A 853 47.82 -28.52 -16.07
N PRO A 854 48.31 -29.78 -16.32
CA PRO A 854 47.70 -30.69 -17.32
C PRO A 854 46.27 -31.10 -16.96
N GLU A 855 46.02 -31.47 -15.72
CA GLU A 855 44.71 -31.86 -15.22
C GLU A 855 43.76 -30.65 -15.14
N SER A 856 44.24 -29.52 -14.69
CA SER A 856 43.48 -28.27 -14.68
C SER A 856 42.95 -27.92 -16.10
N ARG A 857 43.79 -28.00 -17.11
CA ARG A 857 43.41 -27.81 -18.51
C ARG A 857 42.31 -28.75 -18.94
N ARG A 858 42.45 -30.03 -18.60
CA ARG A 858 41.46 -31.10 -18.93
C ARG A 858 40.13 -30.78 -18.27
N LEU A 859 40.11 -30.49 -16.95
CA LEU A 859 38.92 -30.18 -16.18
C LEU A 859 38.24 -28.92 -16.69
N LEU A 860 38.98 -27.85 -17.02
CA LEU A 860 38.41 -26.61 -17.57
C LEU A 860 37.83 -26.78 -18.98
N THR A 861 38.46 -27.62 -19.81
CA THR A 861 37.90 -27.96 -21.14
C THR A 861 36.55 -28.71 -21.00
N GLU A 862 36.48 -29.63 -20.06
CA GLU A 862 35.23 -30.36 -19.73
C GLU A 862 34.18 -29.42 -19.10
N ALA A 863 34.58 -28.51 -18.19
CA ALA A 863 33.73 -27.51 -17.59
C ALA A 863 33.11 -26.58 -18.65
N VAL A 864 33.89 -26.10 -19.61
CA VAL A 864 33.40 -25.29 -20.74
C VAL A 864 32.38 -26.06 -21.59
N ALA A 865 32.63 -27.36 -21.85
CA ALA A 865 31.68 -28.18 -22.61
C ALA A 865 30.32 -28.30 -21.90
N HIS A 866 30.32 -28.58 -20.59
CA HIS A 866 29.09 -28.61 -19.78
C HIS A 866 28.39 -27.24 -19.74
N LEU A 867 29.11 -26.18 -19.48
CA LEU A 867 28.52 -24.84 -19.33
C LEU A 867 28.03 -24.25 -20.66
N ALA A 868 28.63 -24.63 -21.77
CA ALA A 868 28.12 -24.28 -23.11
C ALA A 868 26.78 -24.98 -23.43
N ALA A 869 26.52 -26.15 -22.83
CA ALA A 869 25.24 -26.84 -22.91
C ALA A 869 24.23 -26.37 -21.85
N SER A 870 24.67 -25.55 -20.87
CA SER A 870 23.82 -25.04 -19.81
C SER A 870 23.12 -23.72 -20.22
N PRO A 871 22.05 -23.32 -19.52
CA PRO A 871 21.44 -22.00 -19.72
C PRO A 871 22.28 -20.85 -19.14
N SER A 872 23.34 -21.13 -18.35
CA SER A 872 24.07 -20.14 -17.56
C SER A 872 25.26 -19.53 -18.31
N ARG A 873 24.99 -18.56 -19.17
CA ARG A 873 26.01 -17.90 -20.00
C ARG A 873 27.09 -17.18 -19.21
N TYR A 874 26.77 -16.67 -18.03
CA TYR A 874 27.75 -16.02 -17.16
C TYR A 874 28.77 -17.03 -16.64
N GLU A 875 28.36 -18.21 -16.18
CA GLU A 875 29.28 -19.24 -15.69
C GLU A 875 30.12 -19.84 -16.83
N GLU A 876 29.55 -19.93 -18.05
CA GLU A 876 30.32 -20.28 -19.23
C GLU A 876 31.44 -19.25 -19.51
N ALA A 877 31.14 -17.94 -19.43
CA ALA A 877 32.15 -16.89 -19.64
C ALA A 877 33.31 -17.02 -18.62
N ARG A 878 33.00 -17.32 -17.36
CA ARG A 878 33.98 -17.52 -16.29
C ARG A 878 34.88 -18.74 -16.59
N ALA A 879 34.29 -19.86 -16.98
CA ALA A 879 35.05 -21.08 -17.29
C ALA A 879 35.98 -20.90 -18.51
N ARG A 880 35.49 -20.20 -19.56
CA ARG A 880 36.32 -19.86 -20.71
C ARG A 880 37.48 -18.95 -20.34
N LEU A 881 37.27 -17.96 -19.45
CA LEU A 881 38.34 -17.10 -18.93
C LEU A 881 39.38 -17.90 -18.17
N ASP A 882 38.96 -18.82 -17.29
CA ASP A 882 39.87 -19.66 -16.51
C ASP A 882 40.65 -20.59 -17.45
N LEU A 883 40.01 -21.16 -18.49
CA LEU A 883 40.68 -21.97 -19.51
C LEU A 883 41.68 -21.12 -20.31
N ALA A 884 41.34 -19.91 -20.69
CA ALA A 884 42.24 -19.01 -21.41
C ALA A 884 43.49 -18.67 -20.58
N ARG A 885 43.33 -18.46 -19.27
CA ARG A 885 44.48 -18.23 -18.33
C ARG A 885 45.44 -19.41 -18.26
N VAL A 886 44.93 -20.66 -18.23
CA VAL A 886 45.75 -21.87 -18.13
C VAL A 886 46.39 -22.23 -19.48
N THR A 887 45.70 -21.98 -20.57
CA THR A 887 46.17 -22.34 -21.91
C THR A 887 47.00 -21.24 -22.59
N GLY A 888 46.85 -20.00 -22.17
CA GLY A 888 47.37 -18.81 -22.88
C GLY A 888 46.71 -18.56 -24.25
N SER A 889 45.50 -19.18 -24.53
CA SER A 889 44.83 -19.07 -25.84
C SER A 889 44.19 -17.72 -26.04
N PRO A 890 44.59 -16.93 -27.04
CA PRO A 890 43.96 -15.66 -27.40
C PRO A 890 42.51 -15.86 -27.87
N GLU A 891 42.18 -16.97 -28.53
CA GLU A 891 40.85 -17.27 -29.01
C GLU A 891 39.89 -17.54 -27.86
N ALA A 892 40.28 -18.37 -26.89
CA ALA A 892 39.50 -18.62 -25.68
C ALA A 892 39.27 -17.33 -24.86
N LEU A 893 40.27 -16.44 -24.81
CA LEU A 893 40.17 -15.15 -24.14
C LEU A 893 39.21 -14.20 -24.88
N ALA A 894 39.24 -14.16 -26.19
CA ALA A 894 38.32 -13.37 -27.01
C ALA A 894 36.85 -13.85 -26.86
N GLU A 895 36.63 -15.18 -26.87
CA GLU A 895 35.32 -15.77 -26.65
C GLU A 895 34.78 -15.46 -25.22
N ALA A 896 35.61 -15.61 -24.18
CA ALA A 896 35.25 -15.26 -22.81
C ALA A 896 34.85 -13.79 -22.69
N THR A 897 35.62 -12.88 -23.33
CA THR A 897 35.36 -11.44 -23.28
C THR A 897 34.07 -11.08 -24.02
N ALA A 898 33.81 -11.66 -25.18
CA ALA A 898 32.59 -11.44 -25.97
C ALA A 898 31.35 -11.91 -25.17
N LEU A 899 31.41 -13.07 -24.57
CA LEU A 899 30.32 -13.64 -23.79
C LEU A 899 30.09 -12.83 -22.50
N ALA A 900 31.14 -12.46 -21.78
CA ALA A 900 31.07 -11.61 -20.59
C ALA A 900 30.45 -10.23 -20.90
N THR A 901 30.79 -9.65 -22.05
CA THR A 901 30.19 -8.37 -22.50
C THR A 901 28.69 -8.53 -22.74
N THR A 902 28.27 -9.62 -23.39
CA THR A 902 26.85 -9.93 -23.63
C THR A 902 26.10 -10.12 -22.31
N CYS A 903 26.73 -10.73 -21.32
CA CYS A 903 26.15 -10.92 -19.97
C CYS A 903 26.14 -9.63 -19.14
N GLY A 904 26.87 -8.59 -19.50
CA GLY A 904 27.08 -7.39 -18.71
C GLY A 904 27.99 -7.63 -17.48
N ALA A 905 28.93 -8.59 -17.57
CA ALA A 905 29.85 -9.01 -16.50
C ALA A 905 31.18 -8.27 -16.59
N SER A 906 31.24 -7.02 -16.12
CA SER A 906 32.43 -6.18 -16.21
C SER A 906 33.64 -6.72 -15.43
N LEU A 907 33.44 -7.49 -14.36
CA LEU A 907 34.52 -8.17 -13.65
C LEU A 907 35.26 -9.14 -14.56
N VAL A 908 34.54 -10.01 -15.28
CA VAL A 908 35.13 -11.00 -16.21
C VAL A 908 35.82 -10.28 -17.37
N THR A 909 35.26 -9.17 -17.86
CA THR A 909 35.93 -8.38 -18.92
C THR A 909 37.21 -7.70 -18.43
N SER A 910 37.20 -7.15 -17.21
CA SER A 910 38.39 -6.55 -16.60
C SER A 910 39.49 -7.57 -16.34
N ASP A 911 39.13 -8.74 -15.82
CA ASP A 911 40.03 -9.87 -15.58
C ASP A 911 40.62 -10.42 -16.90
N ALA A 912 39.84 -10.43 -17.96
CA ALA A 912 40.30 -10.82 -19.29
C ALA A 912 41.34 -9.82 -19.86
N VAL A 913 41.11 -8.52 -19.65
CA VAL A 913 42.08 -7.47 -20.06
C VAL A 913 43.42 -7.63 -19.29
N THR A 914 43.33 -7.90 -17.99
CA THR A 914 44.51 -8.13 -17.16
C THR A 914 45.29 -9.39 -17.59
N ALA A 915 44.59 -10.47 -17.89
CA ALA A 915 45.17 -11.70 -18.42
C ALA A 915 45.90 -11.48 -19.77
N ARG A 916 45.32 -10.65 -20.65
CA ARG A 916 45.92 -10.25 -21.94
C ARG A 916 47.22 -9.45 -21.74
N ALA A 917 47.21 -8.49 -20.80
CA ALA A 917 48.41 -7.68 -20.51
C ALA A 917 49.58 -8.55 -19.95
N SER A 918 49.24 -9.58 -19.16
CA SER A 918 50.23 -10.51 -18.59
C SER A 918 50.84 -11.49 -19.61
N SER A 919 50.14 -11.71 -20.75
CA SER A 919 50.62 -12.59 -21.82
C SER A 919 51.50 -11.91 -22.86
N HIS A 920 51.64 -10.58 -22.79
CA HIS A 920 52.54 -9.77 -23.63
C HIS A 920 53.44 -8.99 -22.68
N PRO A 921 54.69 -9.47 -22.35
CA PRO A 921 55.66 -8.64 -21.60
C PRO A 921 55.97 -7.39 -22.47
N PRO A 922 56.21 -6.24 -21.79
CA PRO A 922 56.57 -5.01 -22.53
C PRO A 922 57.86 -5.26 -23.29
N GLU A 923 57.88 -4.95 -24.58
CA GLU A 923 59.05 -4.90 -25.47
C GLU A 923 60.10 -3.96 -24.90
#